data_363c0986313b9c3501572d7b289d7ac0
#
_entry.id   363c0986313b9c3501572d7b289d7ac0
#
_cell.length_a   1.000
_cell.length_b   1.000
_cell.length_c   1.000
_cell.angle_alpha   90.00
_cell.angle_beta   90.00
_cell.angle_gamma   90.00
#
_symmetry.space_group_name_H-M   'P 1'
#
loop_
_entity.id
_entity.type
_entity.pdbx_description
1 polymer ?
#
loop_
_entity_poly.entity_id
_entity_poly.type
_entity_poly.pdbx_seq_one_letter_code
_entity_poly.pdbx_strand_id
1 'polypeptide(L)'
;MDIKLLRDIEKTTMESLKDFQCATVERVDELFRNGQNRVLVADEVGMGKTLIARGVISKTSIIQCEADDDLFKIVYICSNQVIAKQNIQKLDVFNIRPNEGADDSRLSMQHLKIALQEYQSRQKGAFAQLIPLTPTTSFSMTNGGGTRQERALIFAILKRMPKLKSFIGDISDFMSQNVQWWKYYVDDFNSTIAELESADTGYPGCVIDKIVEYDIETHVLDALVNHIKEKKLGVQPTESGNSILRRIRVMFAEISVGMLQPDLVIMDEFQRFKYLIDADSEETENGMIAKRFFETPNLKVLLLSATPYKLYSTMEEIEEADNPDDYYKEFLQVMEFLTNDSHKMKEFSEVWSNYSVALKELIQGDNAVLVLKDRAEAEMYNLMCRTERISVMDTGDYIDDSSVKTPIGITAGDIHTYLDMGKMLESIGDERTLLVDYAKSCPYLMSYMNHYIVKERAEKYFKNNIDDLPLAKGNYLWIKRNTLEHYGELLSNNARLEELKRQIFYNRSELYMWVPPSCPYYDLEGVYKNSKGFSKILVFSAWEMVPKMIGSMISYEEERRTVGVLSNDEDLKSSNNTYFTETKKRYPVSRLRFNVSNGEARGMYLFCLLYPSETLAEIYHPIEYINEGYSLDDIRTLLKNKLSKLLAPVISRYARDSVREDKKWYYMAPILLDGLNYVNEWIEDMGYDDSEDDDDDTDSGVSGFDTHLDQLNEIIESIDVKLGRIPTDLLDVLADMSIGSFAVCAYRSNGGDVRRASELAKVFINRFNSTEATAAVMLSYSNDDSFEGDGHWRNVLRYCCDGGFGAMLDEYVHMISEGAGFGLSENKNQEVHEAMVDALKIHSASYSIDTYPAFCHRMKKEKAQRTFMRSHYAVGFTKSEGAESKNVERKDSIRNAFNSPMRPFILATTSIGQEGLDFHYYCRKIMHWNLLL
;
A
#
# COMPACT_ATOMS: atom_id res chain seq x y z
N MET A 1 -17.87 -28.67 -11.43
CA MET A 1 -18.29 -27.47 -12.19
C MET A 1 -18.44 -27.84 -13.65
N ASP A 2 -19.37 -27.24 -14.43
CA ASP A 2 -19.53 -27.56 -15.86
C ASP A 2 -18.31 -27.04 -16.65
N ILE A 3 -17.67 -27.90 -17.44
CA ILE A 3 -16.51 -27.55 -18.28
C ILE A 3 -16.80 -26.37 -19.22
N LYS A 4 -18.08 -26.21 -19.60
CA LYS A 4 -18.52 -25.10 -20.43
C LYS A 4 -18.38 -23.77 -19.72
N LEU A 5 -18.71 -23.71 -18.44
CA LEU A 5 -18.53 -22.49 -17.61
C LEU A 5 -17.06 -22.17 -17.43
N LEU A 6 -16.19 -23.18 -17.24
CA LEU A 6 -14.74 -22.96 -17.15
C LEU A 6 -14.16 -22.40 -18.45
N ARG A 7 -14.65 -22.87 -19.61
CA ARG A 7 -14.24 -22.32 -20.91
C ARG A 7 -14.71 -20.87 -21.12
N ASP A 8 -15.89 -20.51 -20.61
CA ASP A 8 -16.38 -19.14 -20.67
C ASP A 8 -15.53 -18.23 -19.76
N ILE A 9 -15.14 -18.69 -18.56
CA ILE A 9 -14.22 -17.98 -17.67
C ILE A 9 -12.84 -17.83 -18.32
N GLU A 10 -12.28 -18.90 -18.89
CA GLU A 10 -11.02 -18.86 -19.63
C GLU A 10 -11.08 -17.81 -20.74
N LYS A 11 -12.11 -17.86 -21.59
CA LYS A 11 -12.27 -16.92 -22.69
C LYS A 11 -12.30 -15.48 -22.22
N THR A 12 -13.11 -15.16 -21.20
CA THR A 12 -13.19 -13.81 -20.63
C THR A 12 -11.87 -13.36 -20.03
N THR A 13 -11.18 -14.28 -19.35
CA THR A 13 -9.86 -14.00 -18.77
C THR A 13 -8.84 -13.71 -19.87
N MET A 14 -8.75 -14.53 -20.90
CA MET A 14 -7.82 -14.36 -22.00
C MET A 14 -8.09 -13.09 -22.82
N GLU A 15 -9.36 -12.73 -23.05
CA GLU A 15 -9.74 -11.47 -23.72
C GLU A 15 -9.32 -10.22 -22.93
N SER A 16 -9.11 -10.32 -21.63
CA SER A 16 -8.61 -9.22 -20.78
C SER A 16 -7.09 -9.04 -20.83
N LEU A 17 -6.36 -10.00 -21.40
CA LEU A 17 -4.90 -9.97 -21.49
C LEU A 17 -4.41 -9.31 -22.77
N LYS A 18 -3.17 -8.82 -22.74
CA LYS A 18 -2.46 -8.37 -23.94
C LYS A 18 -1.92 -9.56 -24.74
N ASP A 19 -1.70 -9.39 -26.04
CA ASP A 19 -1.27 -10.47 -26.95
C ASP A 19 -0.03 -11.22 -26.44
N PHE A 20 0.99 -10.52 -25.94
CA PHE A 20 2.18 -11.15 -25.40
C PHE A 20 1.91 -11.93 -24.10
N GLN A 21 0.96 -11.46 -23.26
CA GLN A 21 0.54 -12.17 -22.05
C GLN A 21 -0.23 -13.44 -22.43
N CYS A 22 -1.10 -13.35 -23.42
CA CYS A 22 -1.80 -14.52 -23.97
C CYS A 22 -0.79 -15.56 -24.49
N ALA A 23 0.20 -15.13 -25.27
CA ALA A 23 1.24 -16.03 -25.80
C ALA A 23 2.04 -16.73 -24.66
N THR A 24 2.37 -15.99 -23.59
CA THR A 24 3.03 -16.59 -22.42
C THR A 24 2.13 -17.60 -21.71
N VAL A 25 0.84 -17.28 -21.51
CA VAL A 25 -0.14 -18.19 -20.88
C VAL A 25 -0.31 -19.46 -21.71
N GLU A 26 -0.46 -19.34 -23.03
CA GLU A 26 -0.59 -20.47 -23.94
C GLU A 26 0.67 -21.36 -23.93
N ARG A 27 1.84 -20.75 -23.86
CA ARG A 27 3.10 -21.51 -23.76
C ARG A 27 3.20 -22.29 -22.45
N VAL A 28 2.80 -21.69 -21.32
CA VAL A 28 2.78 -22.39 -20.03
C VAL A 28 1.79 -23.56 -20.05
N ASP A 29 0.58 -23.37 -20.62
CA ASP A 29 -0.42 -24.43 -20.79
C ASP A 29 0.10 -25.57 -21.66
N GLU A 30 0.77 -25.25 -22.77
CA GLU A 30 1.42 -26.25 -23.63
C GLU A 30 2.49 -27.07 -22.87
N LEU A 31 3.34 -26.40 -22.09
CA LEU A 31 4.36 -27.06 -21.27
C LEU A 31 3.71 -27.98 -20.22
N PHE A 32 2.69 -27.54 -19.52
CA PHE A 32 1.97 -28.36 -18.55
C PHE A 32 1.28 -29.58 -19.19
N ARG A 33 0.66 -29.43 -20.35
CA ARG A 33 0.02 -30.53 -21.09
C ARG A 33 1.06 -31.54 -21.62
N ASN A 34 2.26 -31.08 -21.93
CA ASN A 34 3.37 -31.92 -22.37
C ASN A 34 4.13 -32.58 -21.20
N GLY A 35 3.67 -32.43 -19.97
CA GLY A 35 4.25 -33.07 -18.78
C GLY A 35 5.38 -32.32 -18.13
N GLN A 36 5.69 -31.10 -18.55
CA GLN A 36 6.59 -30.19 -17.81
C GLN A 36 5.82 -29.51 -16.67
N ASN A 37 5.88 -30.12 -15.49
CA ASN A 37 5.07 -29.67 -14.34
C ASN A 37 5.62 -28.44 -13.61
N ARG A 38 6.82 -28.00 -13.88
CA ARG A 38 7.46 -26.84 -13.23
C ARG A 38 7.96 -25.88 -14.28
N VAL A 39 7.39 -24.69 -14.32
CA VAL A 39 7.68 -23.66 -15.34
C VAL A 39 8.02 -22.34 -14.69
N LEU A 40 9.01 -21.62 -15.24
CA LEU A 40 9.41 -20.29 -14.85
C LEU A 40 8.91 -19.27 -15.87
N VAL A 41 8.20 -18.24 -15.43
CA VAL A 41 7.92 -17.02 -16.19
C VAL A 41 8.88 -15.94 -15.72
N ALA A 42 9.89 -15.66 -16.55
CA ALA A 42 10.98 -14.74 -16.28
C ALA A 42 10.81 -13.40 -16.99
N ASP A 43 9.58 -12.96 -17.19
CA ASP A 43 9.25 -11.70 -17.86
C ASP A 43 9.80 -10.49 -17.10
N GLU A 44 10.18 -9.45 -17.84
CA GLU A 44 10.66 -8.21 -17.25
C GLU A 44 9.67 -7.56 -16.29
N VAL A 45 10.18 -6.65 -15.47
CA VAL A 45 9.33 -5.86 -14.55
C VAL A 45 8.28 -5.07 -15.33
N GLY A 46 7.05 -5.05 -14.84
CA GLY A 46 5.95 -4.31 -15.46
C GLY A 46 5.19 -5.06 -16.55
N MET A 47 5.58 -6.29 -16.92
CA MET A 47 4.91 -7.09 -17.95
C MET A 47 3.61 -7.77 -17.47
N GLY A 48 3.23 -7.57 -16.20
CA GLY A 48 1.97 -8.08 -15.67
C GLY A 48 1.99 -9.57 -15.31
N LYS A 49 3.08 -10.07 -14.70
CA LYS A 49 3.22 -11.47 -14.27
C LYS A 49 2.03 -11.99 -13.48
N THR A 50 1.42 -11.18 -12.62
CA THR A 50 0.20 -11.55 -11.88
C THR A 50 -1.00 -11.80 -12.81
N LEU A 51 -1.12 -11.02 -13.90
CA LEU A 51 -2.17 -11.24 -14.92
C LEU A 51 -1.91 -12.51 -15.71
N ILE A 52 -0.66 -12.81 -16.04
CA ILE A 52 -0.25 -14.07 -16.67
C ILE A 52 -0.62 -15.24 -15.75
N ALA A 53 -0.32 -15.15 -14.44
CA ALA A 53 -0.71 -16.16 -13.47
C ALA A 53 -2.24 -16.38 -13.44
N ARG A 54 -3.03 -15.32 -13.54
CA ARG A 54 -4.49 -15.38 -13.65
C ARG A 54 -4.93 -16.16 -14.89
N GLY A 55 -4.29 -15.92 -16.03
CA GLY A 55 -4.53 -16.69 -17.27
C GLY A 55 -4.15 -18.17 -17.10
N VAL A 56 -3.02 -18.46 -16.45
CA VAL A 56 -2.58 -19.84 -16.17
C VAL A 56 -3.54 -20.56 -15.23
N ILE A 57 -4.08 -19.88 -14.21
CA ILE A 57 -5.13 -20.45 -13.34
C ILE A 57 -6.34 -20.87 -14.15
N SER A 58 -6.84 -19.99 -15.04
CA SER A 58 -8.02 -20.30 -15.86
C SER A 58 -7.81 -21.50 -16.78
N LYS A 59 -6.63 -21.64 -17.41
CA LYS A 59 -6.29 -22.78 -18.26
C LYS A 59 -6.07 -24.07 -17.46
N THR A 60 -5.37 -24.00 -16.34
CA THR A 60 -5.10 -25.15 -15.47
C THR A 60 -6.37 -25.71 -14.87
N SER A 61 -7.38 -24.87 -14.60
CA SER A 61 -8.69 -25.31 -14.10
C SER A 61 -9.40 -26.28 -15.06
N ILE A 62 -9.20 -26.07 -16.37
CA ILE A 62 -9.75 -26.96 -17.40
C ILE A 62 -9.02 -28.32 -17.36
N ILE A 63 -7.68 -28.31 -17.23
CA ILE A 63 -6.89 -29.54 -17.11
C ILE A 63 -7.35 -30.37 -15.91
N GLN A 64 -7.63 -29.72 -14.75
CA GLN A 64 -8.09 -30.42 -13.56
C GLN A 64 -9.54 -30.95 -13.70
N CYS A 65 -10.42 -30.19 -14.33
CA CYS A 65 -11.76 -30.67 -14.63
C CYS A 65 -11.74 -31.85 -15.60
N GLU A 66 -10.86 -31.87 -16.62
CA GLU A 66 -10.63 -32.97 -17.54
C GLU A 66 -10.08 -34.22 -16.85
N ALA A 67 -9.40 -34.05 -15.69
CA ALA A 67 -8.89 -35.14 -14.85
C ALA A 67 -9.88 -35.65 -13.79
N ASP A 68 -11.17 -35.22 -13.86
CA ASP A 68 -12.23 -35.53 -12.88
C ASP A 68 -11.91 -35.13 -11.43
N ASP A 69 -11.17 -34.03 -11.24
CA ASP A 69 -10.93 -33.48 -9.90
C ASP A 69 -12.07 -32.56 -9.46
N ASP A 70 -12.64 -32.86 -8.30
CA ASP A 70 -13.81 -32.16 -7.77
C ASP A 70 -13.47 -30.78 -7.17
N LEU A 71 -12.20 -30.53 -6.78
CA LEU A 71 -11.78 -29.32 -6.11
C LEU A 71 -10.37 -28.89 -6.53
N PHE A 72 -10.27 -27.81 -7.32
CA PHE A 72 -9.02 -27.24 -7.77
C PHE A 72 -8.34 -26.41 -6.66
N LYS A 73 -7.27 -26.90 -6.07
CA LYS A 73 -6.52 -26.28 -4.97
C LYS A 73 -5.31 -25.50 -5.49
N ILE A 74 -5.36 -24.18 -5.35
CA ILE A 74 -4.32 -23.25 -5.79
C ILE A 74 -3.61 -22.67 -4.57
N VAL A 75 -2.30 -22.81 -4.49
CA VAL A 75 -1.48 -22.19 -3.45
C VAL A 75 -0.69 -21.04 -4.05
N TYR A 76 -0.86 -19.85 -3.48
CA TYR A 76 -0.09 -18.66 -3.86
C TYR A 76 0.93 -18.33 -2.78
N ILE A 77 2.21 -18.38 -3.13
CA ILE A 77 3.34 -18.11 -2.24
C ILE A 77 3.99 -16.79 -2.62
N CYS A 78 4.07 -15.86 -1.70
CA CYS A 78 4.73 -14.56 -1.92
C CYS A 78 5.47 -14.08 -0.67
N SER A 79 6.25 -13.01 -0.80
CA SER A 79 7.21 -12.57 0.22
C SER A 79 6.56 -12.04 1.51
N ASN A 80 5.32 -11.51 1.46
CA ASN A 80 4.64 -10.99 2.65
C ASN A 80 3.10 -11.00 2.52
N GLN A 81 2.41 -10.88 3.67
CA GLN A 81 0.95 -10.94 3.76
C GLN A 81 0.23 -9.81 3.02
N VAL A 82 0.81 -8.62 2.96
CA VAL A 82 0.19 -7.48 2.26
C VAL A 82 0.11 -7.76 0.76
N ILE A 83 1.19 -8.27 0.19
CA ILE A 83 1.24 -8.71 -1.22
C ILE A 83 0.24 -9.84 -1.47
N ALA A 84 0.17 -10.79 -0.53
CA ALA A 84 -0.77 -11.91 -0.64
C ALA A 84 -2.22 -11.42 -0.74
N LYS A 85 -2.66 -10.56 0.18
CA LYS A 85 -4.01 -9.98 0.19
C LYS A 85 -4.33 -9.23 -1.11
N GLN A 86 -3.40 -8.40 -1.58
CA GLN A 86 -3.56 -7.64 -2.81
C GLN A 86 -3.68 -8.51 -4.06
N ASN A 87 -2.81 -9.52 -4.19
CA ASN A 87 -2.74 -10.33 -5.40
C ASN A 87 -3.80 -11.43 -5.45
N ILE A 88 -4.28 -11.93 -4.29
CA ILE A 88 -5.37 -12.92 -4.25
C ILE A 88 -6.61 -12.42 -4.96
N GLN A 89 -7.01 -11.17 -4.75
CA GLN A 89 -8.17 -10.58 -5.43
C GLN A 89 -7.98 -10.53 -6.95
N LYS A 90 -6.74 -10.24 -7.41
CA LYS A 90 -6.40 -10.22 -8.84
C LYS A 90 -6.35 -11.62 -9.46
N LEU A 91 -5.96 -12.63 -8.68
CA LEU A 91 -5.83 -14.03 -9.12
C LEU A 91 -7.17 -14.78 -9.09
N ASP A 92 -8.15 -14.28 -8.37
CA ASP A 92 -9.46 -14.93 -8.27
C ASP A 92 -10.26 -14.77 -9.56
N VAL A 93 -10.27 -15.82 -10.39
CA VAL A 93 -11.05 -15.90 -11.64
C VAL A 93 -12.44 -16.53 -11.43
N PHE A 94 -12.70 -17.08 -10.23
CA PHE A 94 -13.91 -17.84 -9.92
C PHE A 94 -14.89 -17.10 -9.01
N ASN A 95 -14.58 -15.84 -8.65
CA ASN A 95 -15.32 -15.04 -7.65
C ASN A 95 -15.49 -15.77 -6.31
N ILE A 96 -14.43 -16.45 -5.87
CA ILE A 96 -14.36 -17.08 -4.57
C ILE A 96 -14.12 -15.96 -3.56
N ARG A 97 -15.14 -15.57 -2.77
CA ARG A 97 -14.93 -14.58 -1.72
C ARG A 97 -13.87 -15.11 -0.76
N PRO A 98 -12.69 -14.46 -0.63
CA PRO A 98 -11.73 -14.85 0.38
C PRO A 98 -12.40 -14.68 1.74
N ASN A 99 -12.38 -15.70 2.57
CA ASN A 99 -12.88 -15.57 3.94
C ASN A 99 -12.03 -14.55 4.70
N GLU A 100 -12.68 -13.63 5.39
CA GLU A 100 -12.10 -12.55 6.23
C GLU A 100 -11.29 -13.06 7.44
N GLY A 101 -10.79 -14.25 7.45
CA GLY A 101 -10.01 -14.87 8.54
C GLY A 101 -8.59 -15.25 8.17
N ALA A 102 -7.99 -14.64 7.13
CA ALA A 102 -6.66 -15.01 6.63
C ALA A 102 -5.46 -14.52 7.47
N ASP A 103 -5.66 -14.08 8.71
CA ASP A 103 -4.62 -13.40 9.48
C ASP A 103 -3.54 -14.32 10.05
N ASP A 104 -3.72 -15.64 10.12
CA ASP A 104 -2.70 -16.56 10.60
C ASP A 104 -2.38 -17.64 9.56
N SER A 105 -1.32 -17.41 8.77
CA SER A 105 -0.88 -18.27 7.66
C SER A 105 0.10 -19.37 8.10
N ARG A 106 0.20 -19.69 9.41
CA ARG A 106 1.11 -20.73 9.90
C ARG A 106 0.71 -22.11 9.43
N LEU A 107 1.66 -22.85 8.87
CA LEU A 107 1.40 -24.21 8.38
C LEU A 107 0.83 -25.12 9.46
N SER A 108 1.31 -25.03 10.70
CA SER A 108 0.80 -25.82 11.82
C SER A 108 -0.69 -25.63 12.15
N MET A 109 -1.33 -24.59 11.58
CA MET A 109 -2.76 -24.30 11.77
C MET A 109 -3.59 -24.54 10.50
N GLN A 110 -2.95 -24.77 9.36
CA GLN A 110 -3.65 -24.88 8.07
C GLN A 110 -4.60 -26.08 7.99
N HIS A 111 -4.33 -27.18 8.70
CA HIS A 111 -5.21 -28.35 8.73
C HIS A 111 -6.67 -28.03 9.11
N LEU A 112 -6.91 -27.08 10.02
CA LEU A 112 -8.25 -26.63 10.39
C LEU A 112 -8.88 -25.78 9.27
N LYS A 113 -8.10 -24.85 8.71
CA LYS A 113 -8.57 -23.99 7.61
C LYS A 113 -8.93 -24.80 6.38
N ILE A 114 -8.10 -25.78 6.01
CA ILE A 114 -8.38 -26.69 4.89
C ILE A 114 -9.70 -27.41 5.12
N ALA A 115 -9.91 -28.01 6.31
CA ALA A 115 -11.14 -28.72 6.64
C ALA A 115 -12.38 -27.80 6.60
N LEU A 116 -12.28 -26.59 7.13
CA LEU A 116 -13.35 -25.58 7.07
C LEU A 116 -13.68 -25.17 5.62
N GLN A 117 -12.66 -24.91 4.82
CA GLN A 117 -12.83 -24.49 3.45
C GLN A 117 -13.42 -25.61 2.58
N GLU A 118 -12.95 -26.86 2.75
CA GLU A 118 -13.54 -28.01 2.07
C GLU A 118 -15.01 -28.20 2.44
N TYR A 119 -15.36 -28.05 3.72
CA TYR A 119 -16.73 -28.10 4.19
C TYR A 119 -17.60 -27.01 3.56
N GLN A 120 -17.13 -25.76 3.56
CA GLN A 120 -17.84 -24.63 2.95
C GLN A 120 -17.95 -24.75 1.42
N SER A 121 -16.88 -25.23 0.77
CA SER A 121 -16.87 -25.45 -0.69
C SER A 121 -17.88 -26.50 -1.11
N ARG A 122 -17.99 -27.61 -0.36
CA ARG A 122 -19.02 -28.64 -0.59
C ARG A 122 -20.43 -28.08 -0.44
N GLN A 123 -20.67 -27.23 0.57
CA GLN A 123 -22.00 -26.61 0.77
C GLN A 123 -22.38 -25.62 -0.32
N LYS A 124 -21.40 -24.86 -0.85
CA LYS A 124 -21.61 -23.84 -1.89
C LYS A 124 -21.40 -24.36 -3.31
N GLY A 125 -20.93 -25.61 -3.48
CA GLY A 125 -20.59 -26.16 -4.79
C GLY A 125 -19.40 -25.44 -5.46
N ALA A 126 -18.48 -24.88 -4.67
CA ALA A 126 -17.30 -24.19 -5.18
C ALA A 126 -16.31 -25.20 -5.79
N PHE A 127 -15.82 -24.89 -6.99
CA PHE A 127 -14.87 -25.73 -7.73
C PHE A 127 -13.42 -25.47 -7.37
N ALA A 128 -13.07 -24.26 -6.98
CA ALA A 128 -11.69 -23.87 -6.74
C ALA A 128 -11.47 -23.28 -5.33
N GLN A 129 -10.24 -23.35 -4.88
CA GLN A 129 -9.79 -22.85 -3.59
C GLN A 129 -8.44 -22.15 -3.76
N LEU A 130 -8.32 -20.90 -3.31
CA LEU A 130 -7.10 -20.11 -3.39
C LEU A 130 -6.53 -19.87 -1.98
N ILE A 131 -5.31 -20.39 -1.72
CA ILE A 131 -4.68 -20.43 -0.41
C ILE A 131 -3.39 -19.60 -0.42
N PRO A 132 -3.34 -18.46 0.29
CA PRO A 132 -2.12 -17.69 0.41
C PRO A 132 -1.16 -18.28 1.44
N LEU A 133 0.12 -18.34 1.11
CA LEU A 133 1.20 -18.69 2.04
C LEU A 133 2.32 -17.64 1.96
N THR A 134 2.89 -17.30 3.11
CA THR A 134 4.06 -16.42 3.17
C THR A 134 5.21 -17.14 3.86
N PRO A 135 6.38 -17.29 3.22
CA PRO A 135 7.47 -18.13 3.71
C PRO A 135 7.94 -17.77 5.12
N THR A 136 8.02 -16.49 5.44
CA THR A 136 8.49 -15.99 6.74
C THR A 136 7.56 -16.33 7.91
N THR A 137 6.25 -16.46 7.66
CA THR A 137 5.27 -16.81 8.70
C THR A 137 4.81 -18.25 8.60
N SER A 138 4.63 -18.76 7.39
CA SER A 138 4.10 -20.12 7.18
C SER A 138 5.14 -21.20 7.45
N PHE A 139 6.36 -21.04 6.96
CA PHE A 139 7.44 -22.04 7.08
C PHE A 139 8.38 -21.78 8.27
N SER A 140 8.33 -20.62 8.94
CA SER A 140 9.23 -20.31 10.05
C SER A 140 8.83 -21.01 11.34
N MET A 141 9.54 -22.08 11.71
CA MET A 141 9.37 -22.80 12.97
C MET A 141 10.41 -22.43 14.04
N THR A 142 11.37 -21.57 13.71
CA THR A 142 12.57 -21.29 14.52
C THR A 142 12.35 -20.40 15.73
N ASN A 143 11.28 -19.61 15.81
CA ASN A 143 11.09 -18.64 16.87
C ASN A 143 10.16 -19.15 17.98
N GLY A 144 10.76 -19.54 19.11
CA GLY A 144 10.13 -19.64 20.42
C GLY A 144 8.94 -20.60 20.52
N GLY A 145 8.06 -20.33 21.46
CA GLY A 145 6.96 -21.21 21.83
C GLY A 145 5.69 -21.12 20.96
N GLY A 146 5.71 -20.52 19.77
CA GLY A 146 4.51 -20.36 18.92
C GLY A 146 3.55 -19.27 19.38
N THR A 147 2.50 -18.97 18.57
CA THR A 147 1.46 -18.02 18.94
C THR A 147 0.46 -18.63 19.95
N ARG A 148 -0.34 -17.76 20.56
CA ARG A 148 -1.41 -18.16 21.49
C ARG A 148 -2.44 -19.05 20.81
N GLN A 149 -2.87 -18.69 19.63
CA GLN A 149 -3.84 -19.40 18.82
C GLN A 149 -3.30 -20.75 18.35
N GLU A 150 -2.05 -20.78 17.86
CA GLU A 150 -1.38 -22.02 17.45
C GLU A 150 -1.35 -23.06 18.59
N ARG A 151 -0.92 -22.64 19.79
CA ARG A 151 -0.91 -23.53 20.96
C ARG A 151 -2.30 -24.00 21.36
N ALA A 152 -3.29 -23.12 21.30
CA ALA A 152 -4.67 -23.44 21.66
C ALA A 152 -5.29 -24.44 20.69
N LEU A 153 -5.06 -24.30 19.38
CA LEU A 153 -5.52 -25.24 18.36
C LEU A 153 -4.84 -26.60 18.53
N ILE A 154 -3.51 -26.63 18.68
CA ILE A 154 -2.75 -27.85 18.95
C ILE A 154 -3.32 -28.56 20.18
N PHE A 155 -3.53 -27.85 21.28
CA PHE A 155 -4.13 -28.42 22.50
C PHE A 155 -5.55 -28.95 22.26
N ALA A 156 -6.36 -28.22 21.48
CA ALA A 156 -7.74 -28.64 21.16
C ALA A 156 -7.79 -29.97 20.37
N ILE A 157 -6.76 -30.28 19.57
CA ILE A 157 -6.61 -31.57 18.92
C ILE A 157 -6.05 -32.62 19.86
N LEU A 158 -4.92 -32.35 20.53
CA LEU A 158 -4.24 -33.31 21.41
C LEU A 158 -5.12 -33.82 22.53
N LYS A 159 -6.00 -32.99 23.12
CA LYS A 159 -6.93 -33.43 24.18
C LYS A 159 -7.96 -34.46 23.72
N ARG A 160 -8.19 -34.61 22.43
CA ARG A 160 -9.11 -35.60 21.83
C ARG A 160 -8.45 -36.98 21.66
N MET A 161 -7.12 -37.07 21.84
CA MET A 161 -6.37 -38.30 21.68
C MET A 161 -6.48 -39.19 22.92
N PRO A 162 -6.91 -40.47 22.78
CA PRO A 162 -7.05 -41.40 23.92
C PRO A 162 -5.77 -41.59 24.73
N LYS A 163 -4.60 -41.64 24.07
CA LYS A 163 -3.26 -41.80 24.68
C LYS A 163 -2.94 -40.68 25.69
N LEU A 164 -3.45 -39.48 25.48
CA LEU A 164 -3.14 -38.30 26.30
C LEU A 164 -4.20 -37.97 27.35
N LYS A 165 -5.30 -38.72 27.42
CA LYS A 165 -6.46 -38.45 28.28
C LYS A 165 -6.11 -38.22 29.75
N SER A 166 -5.12 -38.98 30.29
CA SER A 166 -4.67 -38.86 31.69
C SER A 166 -3.79 -37.65 31.98
N PHE A 167 -3.31 -36.93 30.94
CA PHE A 167 -2.39 -35.83 31.06
C PHE A 167 -2.97 -34.48 30.56
N ILE A 168 -4.29 -34.43 30.28
CA ILE A 168 -4.94 -33.24 29.65
C ILE A 168 -4.70 -31.97 30.46
N GLY A 169 -4.84 -32.03 31.81
CA GLY A 169 -4.61 -30.87 32.67
C GLY A 169 -3.16 -30.37 32.58
N ASP A 170 -2.22 -31.28 32.64
CA ASP A 170 -0.78 -30.98 32.60
C ASP A 170 -0.35 -30.43 31.23
N ILE A 171 -0.93 -30.98 30.16
CA ILE A 171 -0.70 -30.49 28.80
C ILE A 171 -1.29 -29.09 28.65
N SER A 172 -2.46 -28.82 29.22
CA SER A 172 -3.03 -27.50 29.27
C SER A 172 -2.10 -26.49 29.96
N ASP A 173 -1.57 -26.88 31.15
CA ASP A 173 -0.62 -26.05 31.90
C ASP A 173 0.69 -25.84 31.13
N PHE A 174 1.17 -26.87 30.42
CA PHE A 174 2.36 -26.77 29.57
C PHE A 174 2.17 -25.80 28.38
N MET A 175 1.02 -25.91 27.70
CA MET A 175 0.71 -25.10 26.53
C MET A 175 0.31 -23.66 26.87
N SER A 176 -0.29 -23.43 28.05
CA SER A 176 -0.79 -22.12 28.48
C SER A 176 0.27 -21.19 29.06
N GLN A 177 1.51 -21.64 29.24
CA GLN A 177 2.58 -20.83 29.88
C GLN A 177 2.71 -19.47 29.20
N ASN A 178 2.52 -18.38 29.98
CA ASN A 178 2.55 -16.98 29.53
C ASN A 178 1.49 -16.58 28.48
N VAL A 179 0.39 -17.34 28.32
CA VAL A 179 -0.71 -17.04 27.41
C VAL A 179 -1.88 -16.41 28.17
N GLN A 180 -2.16 -15.15 27.88
CA GLN A 180 -3.39 -14.48 28.33
C GLN A 180 -4.59 -14.99 27.49
N TRP A 181 -5.78 -15.04 28.10
CA TRP A 181 -7.03 -15.45 27.44
C TRP A 181 -7.03 -16.92 26.94
N TRP A 182 -6.20 -17.81 27.53
CA TRP A 182 -6.05 -19.21 27.11
C TRP A 182 -7.39 -19.94 26.92
N LYS A 183 -8.28 -19.86 27.92
CA LYS A 183 -9.57 -20.54 27.89
C LYS A 183 -10.44 -20.09 26.71
N TYR A 184 -10.45 -18.79 26.42
CA TYR A 184 -11.21 -18.23 25.31
C TYR A 184 -10.78 -18.84 23.96
N TYR A 185 -9.49 -18.86 23.65
CA TYR A 185 -8.99 -19.45 22.41
C TYR A 185 -9.25 -20.94 22.30
N VAL A 186 -9.10 -21.68 23.40
CA VAL A 186 -9.38 -23.13 23.41
C VAL A 186 -10.86 -23.43 23.22
N ASP A 187 -11.75 -22.65 23.81
CA ASP A 187 -13.19 -22.80 23.65
C ASP A 187 -13.66 -22.46 22.26
N ASP A 188 -13.10 -21.41 21.64
CA ASP A 188 -13.35 -20.99 20.27
C ASP A 188 -12.99 -22.12 19.27
N PHE A 189 -11.76 -22.63 19.33
CA PHE A 189 -11.36 -23.77 18.49
C PHE A 189 -12.17 -25.04 18.76
N ASN A 190 -12.58 -25.30 19.98
CA ASN A 190 -13.43 -26.43 20.27
C ASN A 190 -14.82 -26.32 19.65
N SER A 191 -15.39 -25.11 19.62
CA SER A 191 -16.66 -24.83 18.96
C SER A 191 -16.58 -25.13 17.47
N THR A 192 -15.54 -24.58 16.82
CA THR A 192 -15.28 -24.78 15.39
C THR A 192 -15.06 -26.26 15.04
N ILE A 193 -14.27 -26.98 15.84
CA ILE A 193 -14.02 -28.41 15.64
C ILE A 193 -15.31 -29.21 15.81
N ALA A 194 -16.15 -28.89 16.81
CA ALA A 194 -17.42 -29.57 17.07
C ALA A 194 -18.42 -29.35 15.91
N GLU A 195 -18.40 -28.20 15.26
CA GLU A 195 -19.18 -27.94 14.04
C GLU A 195 -18.76 -28.89 12.93
N LEU A 196 -17.46 -29.02 12.65
CA LEU A 196 -16.93 -29.93 11.64
C LEU A 196 -17.19 -31.42 11.99
N GLU A 197 -17.11 -31.81 13.27
CA GLU A 197 -17.47 -33.14 13.76
C GLU A 197 -18.96 -33.41 13.46
N SER A 198 -19.83 -32.44 13.75
CA SER A 198 -21.28 -32.57 13.54
C SER A 198 -21.67 -32.69 12.08
N ALA A 199 -20.84 -32.11 11.19
CA ALA A 199 -21.02 -32.14 9.75
C ALA A 199 -20.46 -33.42 9.08
N ASP A 200 -19.97 -34.38 9.87
CA ASP A 200 -19.37 -35.65 9.40
C ASP A 200 -18.25 -35.47 8.34
N THR A 201 -17.42 -34.45 8.58
CA THR A 201 -16.30 -34.11 7.66
C THR A 201 -15.08 -35.03 7.81
N GLY A 202 -15.08 -35.91 8.81
CA GLY A 202 -13.93 -36.72 9.20
C GLY A 202 -12.87 -35.98 10.02
N TYR A 203 -12.99 -34.66 10.16
CA TYR A 203 -12.12 -33.85 11.01
C TYR A 203 -12.67 -33.81 12.46
N PRO A 204 -11.84 -33.91 13.52
CA PRO A 204 -10.37 -33.96 13.54
C PRO A 204 -9.78 -35.37 13.44
N GLY A 205 -10.60 -36.40 13.22
CA GLY A 205 -10.13 -37.80 13.20
C GLY A 205 -8.95 -38.00 12.25
N CYS A 206 -9.06 -37.51 11.00
CA CYS A 206 -7.98 -37.62 10.02
C CYS A 206 -6.66 -36.99 10.46
N VAL A 207 -6.71 -35.89 11.24
CA VAL A 207 -5.50 -35.27 11.81
C VAL A 207 -4.93 -36.13 12.94
N ILE A 208 -5.80 -36.69 13.80
CA ILE A 208 -5.38 -37.56 14.92
C ILE A 208 -4.70 -38.85 14.38
N ASP A 209 -5.25 -39.45 13.33
CA ASP A 209 -4.67 -40.63 12.71
C ASP A 209 -3.27 -40.35 12.17
N LYS A 210 -3.08 -39.22 11.48
CA LYS A 210 -1.76 -38.76 11.00
C LYS A 210 -0.79 -38.43 12.15
N ILE A 211 -1.27 -37.87 13.27
CA ILE A 211 -0.44 -37.67 14.47
C ILE A 211 0.05 -39.00 15.02
N VAL A 212 -0.82 -40.01 15.08
CA VAL A 212 -0.42 -41.34 15.56
C VAL A 212 0.61 -41.98 14.65
N GLU A 213 0.44 -41.88 13.34
CA GLU A 213 1.39 -42.35 12.35
C GLU A 213 2.76 -41.66 12.50
N TYR A 214 2.77 -40.33 12.60
CA TYR A 214 4.00 -39.56 12.80
C TYR A 214 4.71 -39.86 14.12
N ASP A 215 3.95 -40.08 15.22
CA ASP A 215 4.51 -40.37 16.55
C ASP A 215 5.19 -41.75 16.65
N ILE A 216 4.84 -42.71 15.78
CA ILE A 216 5.51 -44.01 15.71
C ILE A 216 7.01 -43.87 15.42
N GLU A 217 7.38 -42.97 14.52
CA GLU A 217 8.78 -42.77 14.13
C GLU A 217 9.48 -41.71 15.00
N THR A 218 8.78 -40.69 15.42
CA THR A 218 9.40 -39.50 16.05
C THR A 218 9.32 -39.48 17.58
N HIS A 219 8.43 -40.24 18.16
CA HIS A 219 8.20 -40.32 19.61
C HIS A 219 7.97 -38.94 20.29
N VAL A 220 7.37 -37.99 19.60
CA VAL A 220 7.17 -36.61 20.09
C VAL A 220 6.19 -36.59 21.27
N LEU A 221 5.10 -37.38 21.20
CA LEU A 221 4.11 -37.45 22.27
C LEU A 221 4.66 -38.12 23.50
N ASP A 222 5.53 -39.14 23.34
CA ASP A 222 6.22 -39.77 24.46
C ASP A 222 7.19 -38.80 25.13
N ALA A 223 7.91 -37.98 24.37
CA ALA A 223 8.77 -36.92 24.90
C ALA A 223 7.96 -35.89 25.74
N LEU A 224 6.78 -35.49 25.24
CA LEU A 224 5.88 -34.58 25.95
C LEU A 224 5.43 -35.17 27.28
N VAL A 225 4.98 -36.43 27.27
CA VAL A 225 4.51 -37.13 28.48
C VAL A 225 5.66 -37.32 29.47
N ASN A 226 6.86 -37.64 29.01
CA ASN A 226 8.03 -37.81 29.87
C ASN A 226 8.44 -36.48 30.52
N HIS A 227 8.48 -35.42 29.76
CA HIS A 227 8.76 -34.06 30.29
C HIS A 227 7.78 -33.67 31.41
N ILE A 228 6.50 -33.93 31.20
CA ILE A 228 5.46 -33.65 32.22
C ILE A 228 5.69 -34.49 33.47
N LYS A 229 6.02 -35.79 33.31
CA LYS A 229 6.28 -36.69 34.45
C LYS A 229 7.54 -36.26 35.24
N GLU A 230 8.65 -35.95 34.54
CA GLU A 230 9.91 -35.50 35.14
C GLU A 230 9.71 -34.22 35.93
N LYS A 231 8.96 -33.25 35.35
CA LYS A 231 8.62 -32.00 36.03
C LYS A 231 7.76 -32.18 37.26
N LYS A 232 6.80 -33.13 37.24
CA LYS A 232 6.00 -33.51 38.45
C LYS A 232 6.82 -34.17 39.55
N LEU A 233 7.85 -34.91 39.16
CA LEU A 233 8.75 -35.55 40.11
C LEU A 233 9.82 -34.60 40.65
N GLY A 234 9.86 -33.33 40.19
CA GLY A 234 10.87 -32.33 40.57
C GLY A 234 12.26 -32.65 40.03
N VAL A 235 12.37 -33.54 39.04
CA VAL A 235 13.61 -33.86 38.30
C VAL A 235 13.79 -32.89 37.17
N GLN A 236 15.04 -32.52 36.85
CA GLN A 236 15.32 -31.69 35.71
C GLN A 236 14.97 -32.45 34.42
N PRO A 237 14.10 -31.89 33.53
CA PRO A 237 13.65 -32.59 32.33
C PRO A 237 14.83 -32.89 31.38
N THR A 238 14.80 -34.07 30.79
CA THR A 238 15.80 -34.54 29.83
C THR A 238 15.82 -33.67 28.57
N GLU A 239 14.64 -33.20 28.12
CA GLU A 239 14.47 -32.32 27.00
C GLU A 239 13.76 -31.02 27.42
N SER A 240 14.19 -29.88 26.90
CA SER A 240 13.60 -28.59 27.23
C SER A 240 12.15 -28.47 26.72
N GLY A 241 11.26 -27.81 27.46
CA GLY A 241 9.87 -27.63 27.05
C GLY A 241 9.74 -26.88 25.70
N ASN A 242 10.65 -25.94 25.38
CA ASN A 242 10.66 -25.25 24.10
C ASN A 242 11.04 -26.17 22.95
N SER A 243 11.96 -27.12 23.14
CA SER A 243 12.32 -28.11 22.12
C SER A 243 11.11 -29.00 21.80
N ILE A 244 10.44 -29.51 22.80
CA ILE A 244 9.25 -30.38 22.62
C ILE A 244 8.14 -29.60 21.92
N LEU A 245 7.86 -28.36 22.33
CA LEU A 245 6.84 -27.54 21.70
C LEU A 245 7.17 -27.27 20.23
N ARG A 246 8.44 -27.04 19.90
CA ARG A 246 8.90 -26.87 18.51
C ARG A 246 8.64 -28.17 17.72
N ARG A 247 9.02 -29.33 18.21
CA ARG A 247 8.77 -30.62 17.53
C ARG A 247 7.29 -30.87 17.29
N ILE A 248 6.42 -30.54 18.27
CA ILE A 248 4.97 -30.64 18.10
C ILE A 248 4.48 -29.70 16.99
N ARG A 249 4.96 -28.48 16.93
CA ARG A 249 4.60 -27.52 15.88
C ARG A 249 5.04 -28.00 14.49
N VAL A 250 6.25 -28.55 14.37
CA VAL A 250 6.75 -29.16 13.12
C VAL A 250 5.85 -30.32 12.70
N MET A 251 5.50 -31.23 13.60
CA MET A 251 4.56 -32.31 13.34
C MET A 251 3.23 -31.81 12.73
N PHE A 252 2.62 -30.80 13.36
CA PHE A 252 1.36 -30.23 12.85
C PHE A 252 1.54 -29.52 11.51
N ALA A 253 2.70 -28.90 11.25
CA ALA A 253 2.99 -28.29 9.97
C ALA A 253 3.13 -29.34 8.86
N GLU A 254 3.84 -30.44 9.10
CA GLU A 254 3.98 -31.54 8.13
C GLU A 254 2.62 -32.24 7.86
N ILE A 255 1.80 -32.42 8.87
CA ILE A 255 0.45 -32.96 8.69
C ILE A 255 -0.39 -32.03 7.81
N SER A 256 -0.32 -30.72 8.07
CA SER A 256 -1.04 -29.73 7.27
C SER A 256 -0.59 -29.73 5.80
N VAL A 257 0.71 -29.82 5.55
CA VAL A 257 1.27 -29.97 4.19
C VAL A 257 0.72 -31.23 3.50
N GLY A 258 0.71 -32.34 4.21
CA GLY A 258 0.17 -33.61 3.69
C GLY A 258 -1.35 -33.60 3.46
N MET A 259 -2.09 -32.64 4.05
CA MET A 259 -3.53 -32.43 3.82
C MET A 259 -3.79 -31.43 2.69
N LEU A 260 -2.88 -30.52 2.45
CA LEU A 260 -3.05 -29.43 1.50
C LEU A 260 -3.17 -29.96 0.08
N GLN A 261 -2.29 -30.87 -0.33
CA GLN A 261 -2.25 -31.51 -1.66
C GLN A 261 -2.65 -30.55 -2.79
N PRO A 262 -1.85 -29.51 -3.07
CA PRO A 262 -2.18 -28.52 -4.08
C PRO A 262 -2.07 -29.08 -5.50
N ASP A 263 -2.91 -28.59 -6.41
CA ASP A 263 -2.86 -28.89 -7.84
C ASP A 263 -1.97 -27.90 -8.59
N LEU A 264 -1.99 -26.63 -8.16
CA LEU A 264 -1.18 -25.56 -8.69
C LEU A 264 -0.54 -24.73 -7.57
N VAL A 265 0.77 -24.57 -7.64
CA VAL A 265 1.53 -23.65 -6.78
C VAL A 265 2.07 -22.51 -7.63
N ILE A 266 1.76 -21.30 -7.24
CA ILE A 266 2.30 -20.08 -7.84
C ILE A 266 3.25 -19.43 -6.83
N MET A 267 4.51 -19.26 -7.20
CA MET A 267 5.53 -18.63 -6.36
C MET A 267 5.93 -17.28 -6.97
N ASP A 268 5.48 -16.21 -6.33
CA ASP A 268 5.71 -14.86 -6.83
C ASP A 268 6.97 -14.25 -6.19
N GLU A 269 7.89 -13.71 -7.02
CA GLU A 269 9.20 -13.21 -6.63
C GLU A 269 9.99 -14.24 -5.79
N PHE A 270 10.03 -15.48 -6.26
CA PHE A 270 10.55 -16.65 -5.54
C PHE A 270 12.02 -16.51 -5.13
N GLN A 271 12.81 -15.68 -5.79
CA GLN A 271 14.23 -15.44 -5.47
C GLN A 271 14.45 -14.97 -4.02
N ARG A 272 13.41 -14.45 -3.37
CA ARG A 272 13.46 -14.04 -1.95
C ARG A 272 13.41 -15.20 -0.97
N PHE A 273 12.93 -16.34 -1.41
CA PHE A 273 12.77 -17.53 -0.58
C PHE A 273 13.28 -18.78 -1.31
N LYS A 274 14.43 -18.64 -1.95
CA LYS A 274 15.13 -19.72 -2.68
C LYS A 274 15.33 -20.98 -1.85
N TYR A 275 15.49 -20.84 -0.53
CA TYR A 275 15.64 -21.98 0.36
C TYR A 275 14.45 -22.97 0.30
N LEU A 276 13.30 -22.56 -0.25
CA LEU A 276 12.18 -23.48 -0.48
C LEU A 276 12.38 -24.38 -1.70
N ILE A 277 13.23 -23.97 -2.63
CA ILE A 277 13.53 -24.72 -3.87
C ILE A 277 14.95 -25.29 -3.90
N ASP A 278 15.76 -25.02 -2.87
CA ASP A 278 17.16 -25.45 -2.81
C ASP A 278 17.25 -26.90 -2.31
N ALA A 279 17.83 -27.77 -3.14
CA ALA A 279 18.02 -29.17 -2.81
C ALA A 279 18.94 -29.38 -1.59
N ASP A 280 19.92 -28.48 -1.37
CA ASP A 280 20.86 -28.54 -0.26
C ASP A 280 20.26 -28.13 1.10
N SER A 281 19.01 -27.61 1.12
CA SER A 281 18.33 -27.15 2.32
C SER A 281 17.81 -28.29 3.24
N GLU A 282 18.03 -29.55 2.89
CA GLU A 282 17.58 -30.73 3.65
C GLU A 282 18.10 -30.77 5.11
N GLU A 283 19.20 -30.08 5.40
CA GLU A 283 19.72 -29.97 6.76
C GLU A 283 18.87 -29.10 7.69
N THR A 284 17.92 -28.35 7.13
CA THR A 284 17.01 -27.48 7.89
C THR A 284 15.59 -28.04 7.94
N GLU A 285 14.89 -27.87 9.08
CA GLU A 285 13.49 -28.29 9.23
C GLU A 285 12.57 -27.63 8.18
N ASN A 286 12.85 -26.39 7.84
CA ASN A 286 12.08 -25.65 6.83
C ASN A 286 12.29 -26.23 5.42
N GLY A 287 13.51 -26.68 5.11
CA GLY A 287 13.82 -27.34 3.85
C GLY A 287 13.14 -28.70 3.70
N MET A 288 13.10 -29.48 4.76
CA MET A 288 12.39 -30.79 4.77
C MET A 288 10.88 -30.61 4.53
N ILE A 289 10.25 -29.61 5.16
CA ILE A 289 8.83 -29.31 4.96
C ILE A 289 8.58 -28.86 3.52
N ALA A 290 9.44 -27.99 2.98
CA ALA A 290 9.35 -27.50 1.60
C ALA A 290 9.50 -28.65 0.59
N LYS A 291 10.45 -29.53 0.79
CA LYS A 291 10.67 -30.70 -0.06
C LYS A 291 9.41 -31.55 -0.15
N ARG A 292 8.83 -31.95 1.00
CA ARG A 292 7.58 -32.73 1.04
C ARG A 292 6.42 -32.01 0.33
N PHE A 293 6.36 -30.69 0.44
CA PHE A 293 5.35 -29.89 -0.23
C PHE A 293 5.44 -29.99 -1.76
N PHE A 294 6.66 -29.94 -2.32
CA PHE A 294 6.89 -30.04 -3.77
C PHE A 294 6.97 -31.47 -4.32
N GLU A 295 6.97 -32.50 -3.49
CA GLU A 295 6.90 -33.91 -3.88
C GLU A 295 5.48 -34.41 -4.14
N THR A 296 4.45 -33.56 -4.00
CA THR A 296 3.05 -33.91 -4.29
C THR A 296 2.92 -34.40 -5.75
N PRO A 297 2.34 -35.59 -5.99
CA PRO A 297 2.18 -36.13 -7.37
C PRO A 297 1.35 -35.19 -8.26
N ASN A 298 1.77 -35.04 -9.51
CA ASN A 298 1.11 -34.20 -10.54
C ASN A 298 1.00 -32.69 -10.21
N LEU A 299 1.65 -32.23 -9.14
CA LEU A 299 1.70 -30.82 -8.77
C LEU A 299 2.27 -29.99 -9.92
N LYS A 300 1.52 -28.97 -10.33
CA LYS A 300 2.01 -27.92 -11.25
C LYS A 300 2.59 -26.76 -10.45
N VAL A 301 3.77 -26.28 -10.84
CA VAL A 301 4.45 -25.16 -10.19
C VAL A 301 4.75 -24.08 -11.21
N LEU A 302 4.28 -22.86 -10.93
CA LEU A 302 4.56 -21.67 -11.71
C LEU A 302 5.45 -20.74 -10.88
N LEU A 303 6.70 -20.58 -11.29
CA LEU A 303 7.61 -19.60 -10.72
C LEU A 303 7.47 -18.28 -11.48
N LEU A 304 7.34 -17.17 -10.77
CA LEU A 304 7.28 -15.82 -11.33
C LEU A 304 8.44 -15.00 -10.80
N SER A 305 9.25 -14.43 -11.67
CA SER A 305 10.31 -13.49 -11.28
C SER A 305 10.79 -12.69 -12.48
N ALA A 306 11.09 -11.41 -12.29
CA ALA A 306 11.81 -10.61 -13.28
C ALA A 306 13.34 -10.84 -13.23
N THR A 307 13.84 -11.27 -12.07
CA THR A 307 15.28 -11.50 -11.80
C THR A 307 15.44 -12.84 -11.11
N PRO A 308 15.24 -13.96 -11.85
CA PRO A 308 15.21 -15.29 -11.26
C PRO A 308 16.56 -15.73 -10.64
N TYR A 309 17.63 -15.03 -10.99
CA TYR A 309 18.97 -15.20 -10.44
C TYR A 309 19.71 -13.86 -10.43
N LYS A 310 20.73 -13.72 -9.58
CA LYS A 310 21.55 -12.51 -9.53
C LYS A 310 22.40 -12.39 -10.82
N LEU A 311 22.27 -11.24 -11.49
CA LEU A 311 23.08 -10.91 -12.67
C LEU A 311 24.46 -10.32 -12.31
N TYR A 312 24.57 -9.73 -11.13
CA TYR A 312 25.77 -9.04 -10.66
C TYR A 312 26.01 -9.34 -9.19
N SER A 313 27.25 -9.60 -8.81
CA SER A 313 27.68 -9.67 -7.42
C SER A 313 28.51 -8.44 -7.07
N THR A 314 28.48 -8.04 -5.80
CA THR A 314 29.33 -6.95 -5.32
C THR A 314 30.78 -7.42 -5.23
N MET A 315 31.75 -6.49 -5.26
CA MET A 315 33.18 -6.86 -5.09
C MET A 315 33.43 -7.59 -3.77
N GLU A 316 32.67 -7.27 -2.73
CA GLU A 316 32.75 -7.94 -1.42
C GLU A 316 32.24 -9.38 -1.49
N GLU A 317 31.13 -9.62 -2.19
CA GLU A 317 30.62 -10.98 -2.44
C GLU A 317 31.60 -11.82 -3.30
N ILE A 318 32.33 -11.15 -4.22
CA ILE A 318 33.37 -11.77 -5.05
C ILE A 318 34.61 -12.15 -4.21
N GLU A 319 35.00 -11.29 -3.28
CA GLU A 319 36.16 -11.52 -2.40
C GLU A 319 35.86 -12.56 -1.32
N GLU A 320 34.57 -12.73 -0.92
CA GLU A 320 34.13 -13.74 0.05
C GLU A 320 33.82 -15.11 -0.62
N ALA A 321 33.64 -15.15 -1.93
CA ALA A 321 33.37 -16.40 -2.66
C ALA A 321 34.62 -17.26 -2.82
N ASP A 322 34.57 -18.50 -2.34
CA ASP A 322 35.64 -19.48 -2.44
C ASP A 322 35.98 -19.90 -3.90
N ASN A 323 35.05 -19.59 -4.86
CA ASN A 323 35.20 -19.91 -6.28
C ASN A 323 34.56 -18.84 -7.19
N PRO A 324 35.23 -18.40 -8.26
CA PRO A 324 34.66 -17.47 -9.25
C PRO A 324 33.45 -18.01 -10.02
N ASP A 325 33.20 -19.32 -9.99
CA ASP A 325 32.09 -19.97 -10.69
C ASP A 325 30.80 -20.06 -9.87
N ASP A 326 30.74 -19.56 -8.63
CA ASP A 326 29.54 -19.55 -7.77
C ASP A 326 28.38 -18.69 -8.31
N TYR A 327 28.64 -17.83 -9.29
CA TYR A 327 27.60 -17.03 -9.96
C TYR A 327 26.52 -17.84 -10.67
N TYR A 328 26.93 -19.00 -11.25
CA TYR A 328 25.99 -19.89 -11.95
C TYR A 328 25.28 -20.85 -11.00
N LYS A 329 25.73 -20.96 -9.76
CA LYS A 329 25.17 -21.91 -8.80
C LYS A 329 23.67 -21.65 -8.57
N GLU A 330 23.28 -20.39 -8.34
CA GLU A 330 21.88 -20.03 -8.17
C GLU A 330 21.03 -20.32 -9.42
N PHE A 331 21.57 -20.04 -10.59
CA PHE A 331 20.90 -20.36 -11.86
C PHE A 331 20.74 -21.87 -12.04
N LEU A 332 21.77 -22.65 -11.79
CA LEU A 332 21.71 -24.11 -11.89
C LEU A 332 20.74 -24.71 -10.88
N GLN A 333 20.67 -24.21 -9.65
CA GLN A 333 19.70 -24.63 -8.64
C GLN A 333 18.25 -24.40 -9.12
N VAL A 334 17.96 -23.25 -9.74
CA VAL A 334 16.65 -23.00 -10.33
C VAL A 334 16.36 -23.98 -11.46
N MET A 335 17.34 -24.25 -12.34
CA MET A 335 17.17 -25.20 -13.44
C MET A 335 16.97 -26.62 -12.92
N GLU A 336 17.69 -27.05 -11.89
CA GLU A 336 17.52 -28.32 -11.22
C GLU A 336 16.12 -28.48 -10.64
N PHE A 337 15.62 -27.47 -9.96
CA PHE A 337 14.25 -27.46 -9.45
C PHE A 337 13.21 -27.57 -10.58
N LEU A 338 13.38 -26.82 -11.68
CA LEU A 338 12.47 -26.86 -12.83
C LEU A 338 12.49 -28.20 -13.56
N THR A 339 13.67 -28.74 -13.77
CA THR A 339 13.85 -30.00 -14.49
C THR A 339 13.31 -31.19 -13.69
N ASN A 340 13.50 -31.18 -12.38
CA ASN A 340 13.09 -32.25 -11.44
C ASN A 340 13.49 -33.68 -11.90
N ASP A 341 14.57 -33.79 -12.66
CA ASP A 341 15.08 -35.00 -13.23
C ASP A 341 16.61 -34.89 -13.35
N SER A 342 17.34 -35.72 -12.62
CA SER A 342 18.81 -35.68 -12.55
C SER A 342 19.50 -36.01 -13.88
N HIS A 343 18.85 -36.78 -14.76
CA HIS A 343 19.40 -37.10 -16.09
C HIS A 343 19.28 -35.87 -17.01
N LYS A 344 18.13 -35.29 -17.10
CA LYS A 344 17.89 -34.07 -17.89
C LYS A 344 18.73 -32.89 -17.38
N MET A 345 18.88 -32.75 -16.04
CA MET A 345 19.76 -31.73 -15.47
C MET A 345 21.21 -31.89 -15.86
N LYS A 346 21.71 -33.14 -15.98
CA LYS A 346 23.05 -33.40 -16.43
C LYS A 346 23.24 -33.01 -17.91
N GLU A 347 22.28 -33.36 -18.78
CA GLU A 347 22.28 -32.95 -20.18
C GLU A 347 22.27 -31.43 -20.33
N PHE A 348 21.40 -30.74 -19.56
CA PHE A 348 21.31 -29.26 -19.49
C PHE A 348 22.68 -28.66 -19.08
N SER A 349 23.30 -29.20 -18.02
CA SER A 349 24.57 -28.71 -17.52
C SER A 349 25.71 -28.87 -18.52
N GLU A 350 25.71 -29.96 -19.30
CA GLU A 350 26.71 -30.19 -20.38
C GLU A 350 26.50 -29.16 -21.52
N VAL A 351 25.27 -28.92 -21.95
CA VAL A 351 24.95 -27.93 -22.99
C VAL A 351 25.36 -26.53 -22.55
N TRP A 352 25.02 -26.17 -21.32
CA TRP A 352 25.33 -24.87 -20.74
C TRP A 352 26.84 -24.65 -20.57
N SER A 353 27.55 -25.65 -20.06
CA SER A 353 29.01 -25.60 -19.92
C SER A 353 29.71 -25.40 -21.26
N ASN A 354 29.30 -26.15 -22.29
CA ASN A 354 29.87 -26.01 -23.64
C ASN A 354 29.65 -24.61 -24.20
N TYR A 355 28.48 -24.04 -24.03
CA TYR A 355 28.17 -22.65 -24.41
C TYR A 355 29.02 -21.65 -23.62
N SER A 356 29.13 -21.82 -22.31
CA SER A 356 29.90 -20.92 -21.43
C SER A 356 31.39 -20.92 -21.76
N VAL A 357 31.97 -22.09 -22.07
CA VAL A 357 33.37 -22.22 -22.51
C VAL A 357 33.55 -21.51 -23.85
N ALA A 358 32.70 -21.80 -24.83
CA ALA A 358 32.77 -21.17 -26.14
C ALA A 358 32.60 -19.64 -26.08
N LEU A 359 31.80 -19.12 -25.16
CA LEU A 359 31.63 -17.69 -24.93
C LEU A 359 32.88 -17.04 -24.32
N LYS A 360 33.58 -17.73 -23.40
CA LYS A 360 34.85 -17.28 -22.80
C LYS A 360 36.00 -17.28 -23.83
N GLU A 361 35.97 -18.21 -24.78
CA GLU A 361 36.98 -18.38 -25.84
C GLU A 361 36.63 -17.67 -27.14
N LEU A 362 35.67 -16.74 -27.11
CA LEU A 362 35.12 -16.07 -28.29
C LEU A 362 36.19 -15.41 -29.13
N ILE A 363 36.39 -15.93 -30.33
CA ILE A 363 37.26 -15.36 -31.35
C ILE A 363 36.38 -14.69 -32.42
N GLN A 364 36.79 -13.52 -32.88
CA GLN A 364 36.02 -12.75 -33.84
C GLN A 364 35.83 -13.55 -35.15
N GLY A 365 34.54 -13.82 -35.49
CA GLY A 365 34.16 -14.56 -36.70
C GLY A 365 33.86 -16.06 -36.49
N ASP A 366 33.82 -16.55 -35.26
CA ASP A 366 33.44 -17.93 -34.97
C ASP A 366 31.92 -18.09 -34.83
N ASN A 367 31.30 -18.81 -35.76
CA ASN A 367 29.87 -19.11 -35.75
C ASN A 367 29.51 -20.29 -34.82
N ALA A 368 30.49 -21.01 -34.27
CA ALA A 368 30.22 -22.14 -33.39
C ALA A 368 29.49 -21.74 -32.10
N VAL A 369 29.79 -20.55 -31.57
CA VAL A 369 29.13 -19.99 -30.39
C VAL A 369 27.65 -19.80 -30.65
N LEU A 370 27.24 -19.36 -31.84
CA LEU A 370 25.80 -19.15 -32.14
C LEU A 370 25.03 -20.48 -32.12
N VAL A 371 25.61 -21.55 -32.66
CA VAL A 371 25.01 -22.88 -32.64
C VAL A 371 24.84 -23.40 -31.19
N LEU A 372 25.86 -23.19 -30.36
CA LEU A 372 25.80 -23.58 -28.95
C LEU A 372 24.82 -22.73 -28.17
N LYS A 373 24.72 -21.43 -28.48
CA LYS A 373 23.71 -20.52 -27.95
C LYS A 373 22.30 -21.02 -28.27
N ASP A 374 22.02 -21.28 -29.55
CA ASP A 374 20.70 -21.73 -30.00
C ASP A 374 20.28 -23.03 -29.32
N ARG A 375 21.26 -23.94 -29.07
CA ARG A 375 21.01 -25.18 -28.34
C ARG A 375 20.74 -24.93 -26.87
N ALA A 376 21.48 -24.04 -26.21
CA ALA A 376 21.25 -23.67 -24.82
C ALA A 376 19.87 -22.98 -24.65
N GLU A 377 19.51 -22.08 -25.57
CA GLU A 377 18.21 -21.45 -25.60
C GLU A 377 17.06 -22.46 -25.77
N ALA A 378 17.22 -23.45 -26.67
CA ALA A 378 16.21 -24.49 -26.87
C ALA A 378 15.93 -25.28 -25.59
N GLU A 379 16.98 -25.63 -24.84
CA GLU A 379 16.81 -26.31 -23.54
C GLU A 379 16.12 -25.39 -22.51
N MET A 380 16.46 -24.12 -22.47
CA MET A 380 15.78 -23.15 -21.59
C MET A 380 14.31 -22.96 -21.96
N TYR A 381 13.95 -22.89 -23.24
CA TYR A 381 12.57 -22.76 -23.69
C TYR A 381 11.67 -23.93 -23.30
N ASN A 382 12.24 -25.08 -23.00
CA ASN A 382 11.47 -26.22 -22.47
C ASN A 382 11.09 -26.05 -20.97
N LEU A 383 11.69 -25.10 -20.27
CA LEU A 383 11.52 -24.90 -18.81
C LEU A 383 10.99 -23.52 -18.44
N MET A 384 11.16 -22.53 -19.32
CA MET A 384 10.83 -21.14 -18.98
C MET A 384 10.30 -20.34 -20.17
N CYS A 385 9.56 -19.28 -19.81
CA CYS A 385 9.13 -18.23 -20.73
C CYS A 385 9.79 -16.90 -20.32
N ARG A 386 10.13 -16.06 -21.30
CA ARG A 386 10.67 -14.73 -21.06
C ARG A 386 10.20 -13.78 -22.14
N THR A 387 9.60 -12.67 -21.72
CA THR A 387 9.23 -11.56 -22.58
C THR A 387 9.96 -10.30 -22.12
N GLU A 388 10.51 -9.55 -23.07
CA GLU A 388 11.22 -8.30 -22.83
C GLU A 388 10.38 -7.13 -23.32
N ARG A 389 10.40 -6.00 -22.61
CA ARG A 389 9.61 -4.80 -22.97
C ARG A 389 9.93 -4.31 -24.38
N ILE A 390 11.21 -4.29 -24.74
CA ILE A 390 11.66 -3.83 -26.06
C ILE A 390 11.06 -4.64 -27.19
N SER A 391 10.84 -5.95 -26.99
CA SER A 391 10.27 -6.85 -28.00
C SER A 391 8.79 -6.65 -28.28
N VAL A 392 8.06 -6.00 -27.35
CA VAL A 392 6.60 -5.80 -27.46
C VAL A 392 6.18 -4.35 -27.71
N MET A 393 7.13 -3.44 -27.82
CA MET A 393 6.87 -2.00 -27.98
C MET A 393 7.34 -1.48 -29.35
N ASP A 394 6.45 -0.85 -30.08
CA ASP A 394 6.77 -0.23 -31.38
C ASP A 394 7.63 1.05 -31.26
N THR A 395 7.64 1.69 -30.09
CA THR A 395 8.24 3.01 -29.84
C THR A 395 9.54 2.98 -29.03
N GLY A 396 10.04 1.80 -28.67
CA GLY A 396 11.23 1.63 -27.82
C GLY A 396 10.91 1.61 -26.32
N ASP A 397 11.93 1.76 -25.46
CA ASP A 397 11.77 1.70 -24.01
C ASP A 397 11.11 2.97 -23.46
N TYR A 398 10.07 2.80 -22.62
CA TYR A 398 9.40 3.89 -21.91
C TYR A 398 10.17 4.36 -20.67
N ILE A 399 11.25 3.70 -20.29
CA ILE A 399 12.09 4.14 -19.18
C ILE A 399 13.09 5.16 -19.69
N ASP A 400 12.97 6.39 -19.18
CA ASP A 400 13.97 7.44 -19.40
C ASP A 400 14.94 7.48 -18.22
N ASP A 401 16.16 6.99 -18.43
CA ASP A 401 17.27 7.01 -17.49
C ASP A 401 18.26 8.15 -17.75
N SER A 402 17.93 9.07 -18.67
CA SER A 402 18.82 10.16 -19.07
C SER A 402 19.24 11.07 -17.93
N SER A 403 18.41 11.19 -16.90
CA SER A 403 18.71 11.94 -15.67
C SER A 403 19.82 11.32 -14.83
N VAL A 404 20.06 10.01 -14.96
CA VAL A 404 21.14 9.29 -14.25
C VAL A 404 22.52 9.79 -14.69
N LYS A 405 22.63 10.32 -15.90
CA LYS A 405 23.88 10.82 -16.47
C LYS A 405 24.30 12.19 -15.92
N THR A 406 23.47 12.87 -15.16
CA THR A 406 23.79 14.18 -14.57
C THR A 406 24.31 13.96 -13.13
N PRO A 407 25.61 14.16 -12.87
CA PRO A 407 26.15 13.97 -11.53
C PRO A 407 25.58 15.01 -10.55
N ILE A 408 25.18 14.55 -9.36
CA ILE A 408 24.78 15.43 -8.28
C ILE A 408 26.03 16.04 -7.68
N GLY A 409 26.13 17.37 -7.70
CA GLY A 409 27.28 18.09 -7.16
C GLY A 409 27.33 18.05 -5.63
N ILE A 410 28.49 17.79 -5.05
CA ILE A 410 28.72 17.86 -3.61
C ILE A 410 28.63 19.32 -3.15
N THR A 411 27.87 19.58 -2.08
CA THR A 411 27.71 20.92 -1.50
C THR A 411 28.69 21.14 -0.34
N ALA A 412 28.90 22.38 0.05
CA ALA A 412 29.69 22.69 1.25
C ALA A 412 29.07 22.08 2.52
N GLY A 413 27.73 21.94 2.54
CA GLY A 413 27.01 21.32 3.64
C GLY A 413 27.30 19.82 3.79
N ASP A 414 27.46 19.08 2.68
CA ASP A 414 27.86 17.66 2.70
C ASP A 414 29.23 17.51 3.35
N ILE A 415 30.17 18.37 2.96
CA ILE A 415 31.55 18.37 3.52
C ILE A 415 31.51 18.69 5.02
N HIS A 416 30.76 19.70 5.43
CA HIS A 416 30.63 20.05 6.84
C HIS A 416 29.98 18.94 7.66
N THR A 417 28.95 18.27 7.13
CA THR A 417 28.31 17.11 7.79
C THR A 417 29.33 15.99 8.03
N TYR A 418 30.13 15.69 7.01
CA TYR A 418 31.21 14.70 7.11
C TYR A 418 32.26 15.09 8.16
N LEU A 419 32.73 16.33 8.14
CA LEU A 419 33.74 16.83 9.08
C LEU A 419 33.22 16.88 10.53
N ASP A 420 32.00 17.34 10.75
CA ASP A 420 31.41 17.43 12.09
C ASP A 420 31.20 16.01 12.67
N MET A 421 30.77 15.06 11.85
CA MET A 421 30.61 13.66 12.26
C MET A 421 31.97 13.00 12.54
N GLY A 422 32.96 13.24 11.66
CA GLY A 422 34.33 12.74 11.84
C GLY A 422 34.95 13.19 13.14
N LYS A 423 34.86 14.45 13.45
CA LYS A 423 35.36 15.02 14.73
C LYS A 423 34.69 14.40 15.95
N MET A 424 33.36 14.17 15.86
CA MET A 424 32.65 13.52 16.95
C MET A 424 33.10 12.07 17.13
N LEU A 425 33.25 11.30 16.06
CA LEU A 425 33.65 9.88 16.11
C LEU A 425 35.12 9.76 16.58
N GLU A 426 36.03 10.61 16.12
CA GLU A 426 37.39 10.67 16.58
C GLU A 426 37.45 10.92 18.10
N SER A 427 36.60 11.82 18.60
CA SER A 427 36.56 12.15 20.03
C SER A 427 36.10 10.98 20.91
N ILE A 428 35.30 10.05 20.38
CA ILE A 428 34.82 8.85 21.08
C ILE A 428 35.67 7.60 20.76
N GLY A 429 36.74 7.75 19.97
CA GLY A 429 37.67 6.68 19.62
C GLY A 429 37.12 5.68 18.62
N ASP A 430 36.13 6.05 17.79
CA ASP A 430 35.58 5.22 16.73
C ASP A 430 36.18 5.55 15.35
N GLU A 431 37.31 4.95 15.02
CA GLU A 431 38.05 5.15 13.77
C GLU A 431 37.57 4.18 12.64
N ARG A 432 36.72 3.21 12.97
CA ARG A 432 36.34 2.12 12.04
C ARG A 432 35.08 2.40 11.24
N THR A 433 34.28 3.37 11.61
CA THR A 433 33.02 3.67 10.94
C THR A 433 33.24 4.38 9.61
N LEU A 434 32.77 3.78 8.51
CA LEU A 434 32.77 4.41 7.19
C LEU A 434 31.76 5.54 7.12
N LEU A 435 32.22 6.77 7.28
CA LEU A 435 31.38 7.97 7.39
C LEU A 435 30.71 8.40 6.10
N VAL A 436 31.33 8.11 4.96
CA VAL A 436 30.89 8.63 3.66
C VAL A 436 29.45 8.20 3.36
N ASP A 437 29.12 6.94 3.63
CA ASP A 437 27.79 6.40 3.34
C ASP A 437 26.70 7.00 4.25
N TYR A 438 27.04 7.28 5.49
CA TYR A 438 26.13 7.98 6.39
C TYR A 438 25.91 9.43 5.96
N ALA A 439 26.99 10.18 5.72
CA ALA A 439 26.93 11.61 5.39
C ALA A 439 26.20 11.88 4.06
N LYS A 440 26.44 11.04 3.03
CA LYS A 440 25.73 11.16 1.75
C LYS A 440 24.27 10.70 1.81
N SER A 441 23.89 9.89 2.81
CA SER A 441 22.56 9.32 2.91
C SER A 441 21.56 10.20 3.65
N CYS A 442 22.00 10.93 4.67
CA CYS A 442 21.10 11.67 5.53
C CYS A 442 21.72 12.97 6.04
N PRO A 443 21.05 14.11 5.91
CA PRO A 443 21.41 15.33 6.62
C PRO A 443 21.07 15.20 8.12
N TYR A 444 21.70 15.98 8.95
CA TYR A 444 21.43 16.00 10.40
C TYR A 444 21.45 14.63 11.05
N LEU A 445 22.49 13.86 10.77
CA LEU A 445 22.64 12.45 11.10
C LEU A 445 22.17 12.09 12.52
N MET A 446 22.67 12.83 13.53
CA MET A 446 22.35 12.53 14.92
C MET A 446 20.88 12.73 15.27
N SER A 447 20.13 13.51 14.50
CA SER A 447 18.69 13.67 14.68
C SER A 447 17.89 12.46 14.20
N TYR A 448 18.41 11.69 13.23
CA TYR A 448 17.68 10.58 12.59
C TYR A 448 18.21 9.17 12.90
N MET A 449 19.44 9.05 13.37
CA MET A 449 20.12 7.76 13.60
C MET A 449 19.68 7.04 14.89
N ASN A 450 18.42 7.12 15.28
CA ASN A 450 17.90 6.34 16.40
C ASN A 450 18.06 4.85 16.09
N HIS A 451 18.56 4.06 17.06
CA HIS A 451 18.83 2.63 16.91
C HIS A 451 20.01 2.23 15.99
N TYR A 452 20.82 3.19 15.57
CA TYR A 452 22.07 2.88 14.87
C TYR A 452 23.23 2.71 15.85
N ILE A 453 24.04 1.68 15.60
CA ILE A 453 25.20 1.31 16.46
C ILE A 453 26.12 2.52 16.72
N VAL A 454 26.31 3.37 15.73
CA VAL A 454 27.12 4.59 15.83
C VAL A 454 26.58 5.53 16.91
N LYS A 455 25.26 5.78 16.92
CA LYS A 455 24.63 6.63 17.92
C LYS A 455 24.64 5.98 19.31
N GLU A 456 24.41 4.67 19.38
CA GLU A 456 24.49 3.93 20.64
C GLU A 456 25.90 3.98 21.27
N ARG A 457 26.95 3.86 20.46
CA ARG A 457 28.33 4.05 20.91
C ARG A 457 28.56 5.45 21.42
N ALA A 458 28.12 6.47 20.69
CA ALA A 458 28.21 7.86 21.13
C ALA A 458 27.44 8.07 22.44
N GLU A 459 26.21 7.57 22.58
CA GLU A 459 25.45 7.67 23.83
C GLU A 459 26.15 6.97 25.00
N LYS A 460 26.72 5.79 24.76
CA LYS A 460 27.49 5.08 25.81
C LYS A 460 28.71 5.86 26.26
N TYR A 461 29.44 6.49 25.34
CA TYR A 461 30.60 7.31 25.65
C TYR A 461 30.20 8.54 26.46
N PHE A 462 29.26 9.34 25.97
CA PHE A 462 28.88 10.61 26.61
C PHE A 462 28.09 10.43 27.92
N LYS A 463 27.44 9.30 28.15
CA LYS A 463 26.88 8.93 29.48
C LYS A 463 27.95 8.80 30.55
N ASN A 464 29.16 8.36 30.16
CA ASN A 464 30.29 8.19 31.09
C ASN A 464 31.21 9.41 31.12
N ASN A 465 31.14 10.27 30.09
CA ASN A 465 31.99 11.44 29.92
C ASN A 465 31.14 12.68 29.64
N ILE A 466 30.42 13.15 30.65
CA ILE A 466 29.43 14.24 30.51
C ILE A 466 30.10 15.57 30.14
N ASP A 467 31.32 15.80 30.57
CA ASP A 467 32.09 17.02 30.29
C ASP A 467 32.47 17.13 28.80
N ASP A 468 32.49 15.99 28.08
CA ASP A 468 32.81 15.91 26.65
C ASP A 468 31.60 16.16 25.76
N LEU A 469 30.39 16.34 26.30
CA LEU A 469 29.16 16.60 25.52
C LEU A 469 29.30 17.71 24.47
N PRO A 470 30.07 18.81 24.71
CA PRO A 470 30.29 19.85 23.69
C PRO A 470 30.89 19.32 22.38
N LEU A 471 31.62 18.20 22.42
CA LEU A 471 32.20 17.56 21.22
C LEU A 471 31.14 16.97 20.27
N ALA A 472 29.98 16.62 20.80
CA ALA A 472 28.82 16.16 20.00
C ALA A 472 28.06 17.34 19.37
N LYS A 473 28.40 18.61 19.63
CA LYS A 473 27.70 19.79 19.14
C LYS A 473 28.17 20.18 17.75
N GLY A 474 27.71 19.45 16.72
CA GLY A 474 27.90 19.84 15.31
C GLY A 474 26.71 20.65 14.78
N ASN A 475 26.96 21.74 14.05
CA ASN A 475 25.88 22.53 13.46
C ASN A 475 25.12 21.77 12.36
N TYR A 476 25.78 20.81 11.73
CA TYR A 476 25.24 19.98 10.65
C TYR A 476 24.79 18.59 11.13
N LEU A 477 24.94 18.28 12.43
CA LEU A 477 24.55 16.99 13.00
C LEU A 477 23.13 16.96 13.56
N TRP A 478 22.62 18.11 13.99
CA TRP A 478 21.36 18.22 14.71
C TRP A 478 20.43 19.25 14.10
N ILE A 479 19.15 18.90 13.99
CA ILE A 479 18.09 19.86 13.68
C ILE A 479 17.89 20.77 14.90
N LYS A 480 17.82 22.07 14.68
CA LYS A 480 17.56 23.07 15.71
C LYS A 480 16.05 23.26 15.86
N ARG A 481 15.50 22.95 17.03
CA ARG A 481 14.07 23.10 17.33
C ARG A 481 13.57 24.53 17.07
N ASN A 482 14.36 25.55 17.47
CA ASN A 482 13.99 26.95 17.25
C ASN A 482 13.86 27.33 15.76
N THR A 483 14.64 26.71 14.87
CA THR A 483 14.52 26.93 13.43
C THR A 483 13.19 26.36 12.91
N LEU A 484 12.82 25.15 13.35
CA LEU A 484 11.53 24.55 13.00
C LEU A 484 10.36 25.39 13.54
N GLU A 485 10.46 25.84 14.78
CA GLU A 485 9.39 26.57 15.49
C GLU A 485 8.93 27.82 14.72
N HIS A 486 9.87 28.49 14.06
CA HIS A 486 9.61 29.74 13.32
C HIS A 486 9.56 29.54 11.79
N TYR A 487 9.36 28.32 11.30
CA TYR A 487 9.39 27.99 9.87
C TYR A 487 10.66 28.52 9.16
N GLY A 488 11.80 28.52 9.88
CA GLY A 488 13.09 28.96 9.36
C GLY A 488 13.65 27.99 8.33
N GLU A 489 14.50 28.49 7.45
CA GLU A 489 15.17 27.66 6.46
C GLU A 489 16.18 26.72 7.13
N LEU A 490 16.10 25.44 6.80
CA LEU A 490 17.08 24.44 7.22
C LEU A 490 18.31 24.53 6.30
N LEU A 491 19.50 24.39 6.88
CA LEU A 491 20.75 24.43 6.12
C LEU A 491 20.76 23.33 5.05
N SER A 492 21.16 23.67 3.84
CA SER A 492 21.43 22.71 2.77
C SER A 492 22.69 21.92 3.11
N ASN A 493 22.53 20.68 3.51
CA ASN A 493 23.62 19.81 3.98
C ASN A 493 23.52 18.38 3.44
N ASN A 494 22.78 18.18 2.38
CA ASN A 494 22.73 16.92 1.63
C ASN A 494 22.32 17.18 0.18
N ALA A 495 23.23 16.96 -0.74
CA ALA A 495 23.02 17.22 -2.16
C ALA A 495 21.88 16.41 -2.78
N ARG A 496 21.64 15.19 -2.30
CA ARG A 496 20.53 14.34 -2.79
C ARG A 496 19.18 14.89 -2.36
N LEU A 497 19.08 15.39 -1.12
CA LEU A 497 17.86 16.02 -0.64
C LEU A 497 17.54 17.30 -1.41
N GLU A 498 18.56 18.12 -1.70
CA GLU A 498 18.37 19.34 -2.50
C GLU A 498 17.94 19.01 -3.95
N GLU A 499 18.48 17.94 -4.54
CA GLU A 499 18.02 17.47 -5.83
C GLU A 499 16.57 16.99 -5.78
N LEU A 500 16.17 16.23 -4.76
CA LEU A 500 14.78 15.83 -4.57
C LEU A 500 13.85 17.03 -4.40
N LYS A 501 14.26 18.05 -3.62
CA LYS A 501 13.52 19.30 -3.47
C LYS A 501 13.36 20.01 -4.83
N ARG A 502 14.42 20.05 -5.66
CA ARG A 502 14.39 20.64 -6.99
C ARG A 502 13.44 19.92 -7.93
N GLN A 503 13.36 18.58 -7.81
CA GLN A 503 12.49 17.76 -8.66
C GLN A 503 11.01 17.85 -8.26
N ILE A 504 10.70 18.09 -6.99
CA ILE A 504 9.31 18.14 -6.54
C ILE A 504 8.78 19.56 -6.45
N PHE A 505 9.57 20.54 -5.96
CA PHE A 505 9.14 21.92 -5.76
C PHE A 505 9.46 22.79 -6.99
N TYR A 506 8.75 22.58 -8.09
CA TYR A 506 8.83 23.41 -9.28
C TYR A 506 7.44 23.91 -9.66
N ASN A 507 7.36 25.03 -10.35
CA ASN A 507 6.09 25.63 -10.80
C ASN A 507 5.04 25.77 -9.69
N ARG A 508 5.46 26.10 -8.48
CA ARG A 508 4.60 26.24 -7.29
C ARG A 508 3.85 24.95 -6.91
N SER A 509 4.44 23.78 -7.15
CA SER A 509 3.85 22.48 -6.84
C SER A 509 3.59 22.24 -5.33
N GLU A 510 4.20 23.03 -4.45
CA GLU A 510 3.85 23.08 -3.02
C GLU A 510 2.38 23.46 -2.80
N LEU A 511 1.75 24.13 -3.77
CA LEU A 511 0.32 24.50 -3.72
C LEU A 511 -0.61 23.45 -4.33
N TYR A 512 -0.09 22.36 -4.93
CA TYR A 512 -0.94 21.33 -5.52
C TYR A 512 -1.58 20.46 -4.45
N MET A 513 -2.87 20.17 -4.62
CA MET A 513 -3.61 19.22 -3.78
C MET A 513 -3.67 17.84 -4.41
N TRP A 514 -3.57 17.74 -5.73
CA TRP A 514 -3.57 16.49 -6.50
C TRP A 514 -2.58 16.52 -7.66
N VAL A 515 -2.26 15.34 -8.16
CA VAL A 515 -1.53 15.16 -9.42
C VAL A 515 -2.45 15.60 -10.55
N PRO A 516 -2.02 16.50 -11.44
CA PRO A 516 -2.84 16.92 -12.58
C PRO A 516 -3.32 15.73 -13.40
N PRO A 517 -4.57 15.73 -13.88
CA PRO A 517 -5.09 14.63 -14.70
C PRO A 517 -4.26 14.44 -15.96
N SER A 518 -4.14 13.21 -16.41
CA SER A 518 -3.40 12.85 -17.64
C SER A 518 -4.11 13.35 -18.89
N CYS A 519 -5.45 13.38 -18.82
CA CYS A 519 -6.33 13.85 -19.89
C CYS A 519 -7.29 14.93 -19.36
N PRO A 520 -6.82 16.18 -19.19
CA PRO A 520 -7.67 17.27 -18.76
C PRO A 520 -8.70 17.59 -19.83
N TYR A 521 -9.90 18.01 -19.43
CA TYR A 521 -11.00 18.34 -20.35
C TYR A 521 -10.85 19.70 -21.01
N TYR A 522 -9.97 20.53 -20.49
CA TYR A 522 -9.58 21.86 -20.97
C TYR A 522 -8.18 22.19 -20.45
N ASP A 523 -7.54 23.22 -20.99
CA ASP A 523 -6.25 23.67 -20.49
C ASP A 523 -6.36 24.13 -19.03
N LEU A 524 -5.53 23.56 -18.16
CA LEU A 524 -5.52 23.86 -16.73
C LEU A 524 -5.05 25.30 -16.49
N GLU A 525 -5.64 25.96 -15.49
CA GLU A 525 -5.39 27.34 -15.14
C GLU A 525 -4.80 27.52 -13.73
N GLY A 526 -4.72 28.76 -13.26
CA GLY A 526 -4.25 29.07 -11.92
C GLY A 526 -2.86 28.49 -11.64
N VAL A 527 -2.73 27.84 -10.49
CA VAL A 527 -1.47 27.19 -10.08
C VAL A 527 -1.14 25.95 -10.93
N TYR A 528 -2.12 25.34 -11.57
CA TYR A 528 -1.96 24.14 -12.39
C TYR A 528 -1.56 24.43 -13.84
N LYS A 529 -1.53 25.68 -14.28
CA LYS A 529 -1.24 26.06 -15.67
C LYS A 529 0.04 25.45 -16.24
N ASN A 530 1.08 25.32 -15.45
CA ASN A 530 2.38 24.76 -15.84
C ASN A 530 2.68 23.42 -15.15
N SER A 531 1.66 22.64 -14.83
CA SER A 531 1.80 21.40 -14.09
C SER A 531 2.15 20.18 -14.93
N LYS A 532 2.26 20.33 -16.26
CA LYS A 532 2.60 19.23 -17.18
C LYS A 532 3.91 18.53 -16.75
N GLY A 533 3.83 17.21 -16.65
CA GLY A 533 4.96 16.37 -16.21
C GLY A 533 5.14 16.26 -14.69
N PHE A 534 4.27 16.89 -13.89
CA PHE A 534 4.24 16.62 -12.46
C PHE A 534 3.73 15.21 -12.20
N SER A 535 4.41 14.48 -11.33
CA SER A 535 4.01 13.15 -10.89
C SER A 535 4.51 12.87 -9.50
N LYS A 536 3.99 11.85 -8.87
CA LYS A 536 4.52 11.33 -7.61
C LYS A 536 5.92 10.75 -7.80
N ILE A 537 6.69 10.70 -6.73
CA ILE A 537 8.07 10.20 -6.69
C ILE A 537 8.15 9.07 -5.68
N LEU A 538 8.71 7.94 -6.10
CA LEU A 538 9.01 6.81 -5.24
C LEU A 538 10.52 6.79 -4.96
N VAL A 539 10.91 6.82 -3.70
CA VAL A 539 12.32 6.84 -3.27
C VAL A 539 12.68 5.54 -2.57
N PHE A 540 13.68 4.85 -3.06
CA PHE A 540 14.21 3.64 -2.46
C PHE A 540 15.53 3.89 -1.73
N SER A 541 15.66 3.37 -0.51
CA SER A 541 16.88 3.43 0.27
C SER A 541 17.13 2.13 1.03
N ALA A 542 18.40 1.76 1.20
CA ALA A 542 18.79 0.67 2.09
C ALA A 542 18.75 1.08 3.59
N TRP A 543 18.70 2.37 3.90
CA TRP A 543 18.81 2.91 5.24
C TRP A 543 17.46 3.29 5.84
N GLU A 544 17.10 2.74 6.99
CA GLU A 544 15.82 3.02 7.68
C GLU A 544 15.62 4.49 8.09
N MET A 545 16.71 5.23 8.30
CA MET A 545 16.63 6.66 8.63
C MET A 545 16.16 7.52 7.45
N VAL A 546 16.44 7.10 6.21
CA VAL A 546 16.17 7.91 5.01
C VAL A 546 14.68 8.13 4.77
N PRO A 547 13.79 7.13 4.81
CA PRO A 547 12.35 7.36 4.70
C PRO A 547 11.79 8.32 5.74
N LYS A 548 12.25 8.22 6.99
CA LYS A 548 11.83 9.14 8.06
C LYS A 548 12.29 10.57 7.81
N MET A 549 13.53 10.71 7.35
CA MET A 549 14.14 12.00 7.01
C MET A 549 13.40 12.64 5.83
N ILE A 550 13.21 11.93 4.74
CA ILE A 550 12.50 12.44 3.56
C ILE A 550 11.09 12.86 3.93
N GLY A 551 10.32 11.98 4.60
CA GLY A 551 8.96 12.26 5.03
C GLY A 551 8.84 13.54 5.84
N SER A 552 9.72 13.71 6.84
CA SER A 552 9.69 14.87 7.72
C SER A 552 10.25 16.15 7.07
N MET A 553 11.41 16.08 6.40
CA MET A 553 12.06 17.30 5.88
C MET A 553 11.38 17.87 4.65
N ILE A 554 10.87 17.02 3.75
CA ILE A 554 10.13 17.50 2.58
C ILE A 554 8.77 18.08 2.99
N SER A 555 8.06 17.44 3.92
CA SER A 555 6.80 17.99 4.42
C SER A 555 7.00 19.30 5.18
N TYR A 556 8.08 19.42 5.97
CA TYR A 556 8.46 20.68 6.60
C TYR A 556 8.76 21.78 5.57
N GLU A 557 9.48 21.45 4.50
CA GLU A 557 9.81 22.42 3.44
C GLU A 557 8.55 22.91 2.72
N GLU A 558 7.59 22.01 2.47
CA GLU A 558 6.28 22.40 1.93
C GLU A 558 5.54 23.32 2.88
N GLU A 559 5.42 22.94 4.16
CA GLU A 559 4.79 23.81 5.18
C GLU A 559 5.49 25.17 5.29
N ARG A 560 6.82 25.23 5.21
CA ARG A 560 7.59 26.47 5.23
C ARG A 560 7.21 27.37 4.06
N ARG A 561 7.02 26.80 2.86
CA ARG A 561 6.66 27.53 1.63
C ARG A 561 5.18 27.92 1.57
N THR A 562 4.34 27.32 2.38
CA THR A 562 2.88 27.55 2.41
C THR A 562 2.47 28.20 3.73
N VAL A 563 2.27 27.42 4.77
CA VAL A 563 1.86 27.86 6.11
C VAL A 563 2.86 28.88 6.70
N GLY A 564 4.16 28.66 6.50
CA GLY A 564 5.22 29.54 7.00
C GLY A 564 5.20 30.92 6.36
N VAL A 565 4.87 31.02 5.08
CA VAL A 565 4.71 32.32 4.37
C VAL A 565 3.58 33.11 4.96
N LEU A 566 2.40 32.50 5.15
CA LEU A 566 1.23 33.15 5.77
C LEU A 566 1.48 33.54 7.24
N SER A 567 2.30 32.76 7.96
CA SER A 567 2.65 33.04 9.35
C SER A 567 3.59 34.24 9.52
N ASN A 568 4.38 34.56 8.50
CA ASN A 568 5.34 35.65 8.51
C ASN A 568 4.78 36.96 7.94
N ASP A 569 3.58 36.95 7.38
CA ASP A 569 2.88 38.14 6.88
C ASP A 569 2.54 39.07 8.06
N GLU A 570 2.99 40.33 7.99
CA GLU A 570 2.82 41.31 9.11
C GLU A 570 1.36 41.67 9.35
N ASP A 571 0.52 41.66 8.33
CA ASP A 571 -0.91 41.96 8.41
C ASP A 571 -1.71 40.77 8.98
N LEU A 572 -1.17 39.55 8.88
CA LEU A 572 -1.80 38.30 9.33
C LEU A 572 -1.17 37.74 10.62
N LYS A 573 -0.23 38.44 11.24
CA LYS A 573 0.39 38.03 12.51
C LYS A 573 -0.63 37.92 13.64
N SER A 574 -1.32 36.79 13.72
CA SER A 574 -1.79 36.34 15.02
C SER A 574 -0.55 35.88 15.83
N SER A 575 -0.33 36.48 16.96
CA SER A 575 0.90 36.51 17.74
C SER A 575 1.51 35.18 18.22
N ASN A 576 1.02 34.00 17.78
CA ASN A 576 1.42 32.70 18.30
C ASN A 576 1.42 31.54 17.28
N ASN A 577 1.52 31.79 15.97
CA ASN A 577 1.54 30.72 15.00
C ASN A 577 2.96 30.15 14.84
N THR A 578 3.24 29.05 15.54
CA THR A 578 4.50 28.34 15.45
C THR A 578 4.30 26.92 14.95
N TYR A 579 5.34 26.30 14.42
CA TYR A 579 5.32 24.91 13.99
C TYR A 579 4.85 23.95 15.11
N PHE A 580 5.23 24.21 16.36
CA PHE A 580 4.91 23.40 17.54
C PHE A 580 3.75 23.97 18.37
N THR A 581 2.67 24.37 17.76
CA THR A 581 1.53 24.92 18.52
C THR A 581 1.06 23.90 19.57
N GLU A 582 1.04 24.27 20.82
CA GLU A 582 0.52 23.44 21.93
C GLU A 582 -1.00 23.39 21.90
N THR A 583 -1.65 24.35 21.27
CA THR A 583 -3.09 24.40 21.02
C THR A 583 -3.38 23.68 19.71
N LYS A 584 -4.44 22.85 19.67
CA LYS A 584 -4.88 22.07 18.50
C LYS A 584 -5.19 22.90 17.23
N LYS A 585 -5.09 24.23 17.27
CA LYS A 585 -5.46 25.14 16.17
C LYS A 585 -4.22 25.80 15.58
N ARG A 586 -3.82 25.28 14.41
CA ARG A 586 -2.79 25.90 13.56
C ARG A 586 -3.43 26.95 12.67
N TYR A 587 -2.64 27.94 12.22
CA TYR A 587 -3.07 28.92 11.24
C TYR A 587 -2.55 28.54 9.84
N PRO A 588 -3.31 28.69 8.75
CA PRO A 588 -4.71 29.11 8.74
C PRO A 588 -5.66 28.04 9.34
N VAL A 589 -6.67 28.51 10.01
CA VAL A 589 -7.72 27.63 10.56
C VAL A 589 -8.63 27.13 9.45
N SER A 590 -9.27 25.97 9.67
CA SER A 590 -10.27 25.42 8.77
C SER A 590 -11.38 26.42 8.48
N ARG A 591 -11.74 26.60 7.21
CA ARG A 591 -12.71 27.60 6.76
C ARG A 591 -13.99 27.01 6.17
N LEU A 592 -13.99 25.73 5.79
CA LEU A 592 -15.15 25.02 5.27
C LEU A 592 -15.87 24.30 6.43
N ARG A 593 -16.54 25.04 7.31
CA ARG A 593 -17.18 24.48 8.49
C ARG A 593 -18.67 24.83 8.56
N PHE A 594 -19.47 23.88 9.02
CA PHE A 594 -20.87 24.06 9.37
C PHE A 594 -20.98 24.76 10.74
N ASN A 595 -20.55 26.02 10.79
CA ASN A 595 -20.52 26.77 12.02
C ASN A 595 -21.94 27.19 12.45
N VAL A 596 -22.28 27.02 13.72
CA VAL A 596 -23.51 27.47 14.34
C VAL A 596 -23.19 28.62 15.31
N SER A 597 -23.87 29.75 15.18
CA SER A 597 -23.74 30.89 16.10
C SER A 597 -25.09 31.38 16.51
N ASN A 598 -25.34 31.43 17.83
CA ASN A 598 -26.63 31.79 18.41
C ASN A 598 -27.82 30.94 17.91
N GLY A 599 -27.59 29.67 17.59
CA GLY A 599 -28.59 28.75 17.05
C GLY A 599 -28.89 28.92 15.56
N GLU A 600 -28.15 29.77 14.84
CA GLU A 600 -28.26 29.95 13.39
C GLU A 600 -27.11 29.35 12.66
N ALA A 601 -27.35 28.66 11.56
CA ALA A 601 -26.34 28.11 10.67
C ALA A 601 -25.63 29.24 9.90
N ARG A 602 -24.30 29.24 9.92
CA ARG A 602 -23.48 30.27 9.27
C ARG A 602 -22.74 29.77 8.04
N GLY A 603 -22.69 28.45 7.82
CA GLY A 603 -21.98 27.78 6.75
C GLY A 603 -22.85 27.35 5.57
N MET A 604 -24.01 27.91 5.35
CA MET A 604 -24.97 27.48 4.29
C MET A 604 -24.38 27.40 2.89
N TYR A 605 -23.36 28.20 2.57
CA TYR A 605 -22.69 28.17 1.27
C TYR A 605 -21.92 26.88 1.00
N LEU A 606 -21.68 26.06 2.02
CA LEU A 606 -21.05 24.74 1.82
C LEU A 606 -21.91 23.78 1.00
N PHE A 607 -23.24 24.02 0.96
CA PHE A 607 -24.11 23.25 0.07
C PHE A 607 -23.79 23.47 -1.42
N CYS A 608 -23.13 24.57 -1.80
CA CYS A 608 -22.59 24.73 -3.15
C CYS A 608 -21.51 23.69 -3.51
N LEU A 609 -20.84 23.11 -2.51
CA LEU A 609 -19.83 22.07 -2.69
C LEU A 609 -20.36 20.66 -2.35
N LEU A 610 -21.39 20.57 -1.50
CA LEU A 610 -21.88 19.31 -0.93
C LEU A 610 -23.14 18.77 -1.61
N TYR A 611 -23.98 19.62 -2.20
CA TYR A 611 -25.24 19.20 -2.82
C TYR A 611 -25.03 18.59 -4.21
N PRO A 612 -25.39 17.32 -4.45
CA PRO A 612 -25.15 16.60 -5.71
C PRO A 612 -26.26 16.91 -6.72
N SER A 613 -26.28 18.14 -7.25
CA SER A 613 -27.30 18.56 -8.22
C SER A 613 -27.22 17.75 -9.51
N GLU A 614 -28.31 17.04 -9.82
CA GLU A 614 -28.51 16.28 -11.06
C GLU A 614 -28.50 17.22 -12.27
N THR A 615 -29.26 18.31 -12.23
CA THR A 615 -29.33 19.29 -13.29
C THR A 615 -27.96 19.89 -13.62
N LEU A 616 -27.18 20.29 -12.60
CA LEU A 616 -25.83 20.82 -12.81
C LEU A 616 -24.85 19.76 -13.34
N ALA A 617 -25.03 18.51 -12.97
CA ALA A 617 -24.23 17.41 -13.52
C ALA A 617 -24.56 17.15 -14.99
N GLU A 618 -25.82 17.17 -15.37
CA GLU A 618 -26.30 16.84 -16.71
C GLU A 618 -26.03 17.92 -17.77
N ILE A 619 -25.98 19.20 -17.39
CA ILE A 619 -25.71 20.26 -18.35
C ILE A 619 -24.28 20.29 -18.87
N TYR A 620 -23.34 19.64 -18.18
CA TYR A 620 -21.93 19.59 -18.52
C TYR A 620 -21.50 18.15 -18.83
N HIS A 621 -21.29 17.85 -20.10
CA HIS A 621 -20.76 16.59 -20.59
C HIS A 621 -19.33 16.79 -21.07
N PRO A 622 -18.29 16.48 -20.27
CA PRO A 622 -16.90 16.76 -20.61
C PRO A 622 -16.44 16.20 -21.96
N ILE A 623 -16.95 15.04 -22.36
CA ILE A 623 -16.62 14.39 -23.64
C ILE A 623 -16.97 15.26 -24.85
N GLU A 624 -18.01 16.10 -24.78
CA GLU A 624 -18.40 17.01 -25.87
C GLU A 624 -17.34 18.08 -26.13
N TYR A 625 -16.49 18.38 -25.16
CA TYR A 625 -15.53 19.49 -25.21
C TYR A 625 -14.08 19.05 -25.40
N ILE A 626 -13.72 17.83 -25.03
CA ILE A 626 -12.33 17.35 -24.92
C ILE A 626 -11.54 17.43 -26.26
N ASN A 627 -12.20 17.27 -27.39
CA ASN A 627 -11.56 17.27 -28.70
C ASN A 627 -11.78 18.57 -29.51
N GLU A 628 -12.55 19.49 -28.95
CA GLU A 628 -12.94 20.73 -29.65
C GLU A 628 -12.01 21.91 -29.31
N GLY A 629 -11.10 21.75 -28.35
CA GLY A 629 -10.12 22.77 -27.94
C GLY A 629 -10.72 23.96 -27.20
N TYR A 630 -11.84 23.77 -26.53
CA TYR A 630 -12.48 24.81 -25.71
C TYR A 630 -11.62 25.16 -24.49
N SER A 631 -11.45 26.46 -24.26
CA SER A 631 -10.91 26.95 -22.98
C SER A 631 -11.93 26.84 -21.86
N LEU A 632 -11.47 26.92 -20.61
CA LEU A 632 -12.36 26.94 -19.44
C LEU A 632 -13.40 28.09 -19.54
N ASP A 633 -13.01 29.26 -20.03
CA ASP A 633 -13.92 30.40 -20.22
C ASP A 633 -14.94 30.19 -21.35
N ASP A 634 -14.58 29.47 -22.40
CA ASP A 634 -15.54 29.08 -23.46
C ASP A 634 -16.60 28.13 -22.89
N ILE A 635 -16.17 27.12 -22.10
CA ILE A 635 -17.08 26.18 -21.42
C ILE A 635 -18.01 26.93 -20.46
N ARG A 636 -17.47 27.84 -19.62
CA ARG A 636 -18.28 28.69 -18.75
C ARG A 636 -19.35 29.48 -19.53
N THR A 637 -18.96 30.04 -20.65
CA THR A 637 -19.89 30.82 -21.50
C THR A 637 -21.02 29.95 -22.07
N LEU A 638 -20.70 28.75 -22.54
CA LEU A 638 -21.70 27.80 -23.03
C LEU A 638 -22.65 27.35 -21.92
N LEU A 639 -22.12 27.03 -20.73
CA LEU A 639 -22.91 26.63 -19.58
C LEU A 639 -23.81 27.75 -19.09
N LYS A 640 -23.33 29.00 -19.01
CA LYS A 640 -24.15 30.17 -18.67
C LYS A 640 -25.35 30.33 -19.60
N ASN A 641 -25.18 30.10 -20.90
CA ASN A 641 -26.24 30.13 -21.90
C ASN A 641 -27.28 29.02 -21.67
N LYS A 642 -26.86 27.82 -21.31
CA LYS A 642 -27.76 26.70 -20.94
C LYS A 642 -28.50 27.04 -19.65
N LEU A 643 -27.78 27.46 -18.61
CA LEU A 643 -28.31 27.80 -17.28
C LEU A 643 -29.30 28.96 -17.32
N SER A 644 -29.05 30.01 -18.11
CA SER A 644 -29.95 31.13 -18.22
C SER A 644 -31.36 30.74 -18.69
N LYS A 645 -31.43 29.74 -19.59
CA LYS A 645 -32.72 29.20 -20.08
C LYS A 645 -33.42 28.36 -19.03
N LEU A 646 -32.68 27.51 -18.31
CA LEU A 646 -33.22 26.65 -17.26
C LEU A 646 -33.68 27.44 -16.03
N LEU A 647 -32.94 28.47 -15.67
CA LEU A 647 -33.27 29.32 -14.52
C LEU A 647 -34.41 30.31 -14.78
N ALA A 648 -34.70 30.67 -16.01
CA ALA A 648 -35.75 31.68 -16.31
C ALA A 648 -37.10 31.34 -15.66
N PRO A 649 -37.67 30.11 -15.74
CA PRO A 649 -38.93 29.78 -15.04
C PRO A 649 -38.75 29.75 -13.55
N VAL A 650 -37.62 29.33 -12.99
CA VAL A 650 -37.34 29.29 -11.54
C VAL A 650 -37.31 30.71 -10.99
N ILE A 651 -36.60 31.60 -11.69
CA ILE A 651 -36.51 33.02 -11.33
C ILE A 651 -37.89 33.66 -11.34
N SER A 652 -38.67 33.46 -12.39
CA SER A 652 -40.03 34.01 -12.50
C SER A 652 -40.93 33.58 -11.35
N ARG A 653 -40.75 32.34 -10.84
CA ARG A 653 -41.57 31.79 -9.75
C ARG A 653 -41.10 32.25 -8.37
N TYR A 654 -39.80 32.24 -8.11
CA TYR A 654 -39.24 32.35 -6.78
C TYR A 654 -38.50 33.67 -6.49
N ALA A 655 -38.19 34.51 -7.47
CA ALA A 655 -37.59 35.80 -7.23
C ALA A 655 -38.64 36.87 -6.93
N ARG A 656 -38.30 37.83 -6.06
CA ARG A 656 -39.08 39.07 -5.84
C ARG A 656 -38.25 40.29 -6.15
N ASP A 657 -38.92 41.37 -6.51
CA ASP A 657 -38.28 42.69 -6.67
C ASP A 657 -37.74 43.14 -5.30
N SER A 658 -36.44 43.26 -5.21
CA SER A 658 -35.71 43.71 -4.04
C SER A 658 -34.51 44.54 -4.48
N VAL A 659 -34.18 45.58 -3.72
CA VAL A 659 -32.99 46.39 -3.98
C VAL A 659 -31.73 45.65 -3.61
N ARG A 660 -31.80 44.75 -2.62
CA ARG A 660 -30.65 43.98 -2.10
C ARG A 660 -30.59 42.61 -2.72
N GLU A 661 -29.38 42.23 -3.18
CA GLU A 661 -29.12 40.88 -3.63
C GLU A 661 -29.24 39.86 -2.48
N ASP A 662 -29.85 38.72 -2.77
CA ASP A 662 -29.99 37.62 -1.85
C ASP A 662 -29.01 36.49 -2.21
N LYS A 663 -27.99 36.37 -1.39
CA LYS A 663 -26.93 35.37 -1.60
C LYS A 663 -27.37 33.91 -1.41
N LYS A 664 -28.58 33.67 -0.85
CA LYS A 664 -29.19 32.34 -0.75
C LYS A 664 -29.36 31.68 -2.10
N TRP A 665 -29.46 32.48 -3.18
CA TRP A 665 -29.53 31.97 -4.55
C TRP A 665 -28.38 31.03 -4.94
N TYR A 666 -27.21 31.19 -4.36
CA TYR A 666 -26.06 30.34 -4.74
C TYR A 666 -26.30 28.87 -4.42
N TYR A 667 -26.90 28.52 -3.27
CA TYR A 667 -27.18 27.13 -2.91
C TYR A 667 -28.64 26.75 -3.17
N MET A 668 -29.59 27.73 -3.24
CA MET A 668 -30.99 27.42 -3.54
C MET A 668 -31.28 27.23 -5.03
N ALA A 669 -30.55 27.87 -5.93
CA ALA A 669 -30.81 27.73 -7.35
C ALA A 669 -30.63 26.28 -7.87
N PRO A 670 -29.56 25.52 -7.53
CA PRO A 670 -29.44 24.10 -7.89
C PRO A 670 -30.62 23.27 -7.34
N ILE A 671 -30.97 23.48 -6.07
CA ILE A 671 -32.07 22.80 -5.39
C ILE A 671 -33.40 23.03 -6.10
N LEU A 672 -33.66 24.27 -6.51
CA LEU A 672 -34.89 24.65 -7.21
C LEU A 672 -34.93 24.15 -8.65
N LEU A 673 -33.77 23.94 -9.28
CA LEU A 673 -33.67 23.32 -10.61
C LEU A 673 -33.97 21.83 -10.57
N ASP A 674 -33.47 21.11 -9.57
CA ASP A 674 -33.68 19.68 -9.41
C ASP A 674 -35.10 19.36 -8.88
N GLY A 675 -35.71 20.31 -8.20
CA GLY A 675 -37.06 20.19 -7.63
C GLY A 675 -37.07 19.71 -6.18
N LEU A 676 -38.15 20.12 -5.48
CA LEU A 676 -38.22 19.94 -4.01
C LEU A 676 -38.28 18.47 -3.58
N ASN A 677 -38.84 17.59 -4.38
CA ASN A 677 -38.87 16.14 -4.05
C ASN A 677 -37.48 15.54 -3.97
N TYR A 678 -36.61 15.84 -4.93
CA TYR A 678 -35.24 15.35 -4.98
C TYR A 678 -34.44 15.83 -3.74
N VAL A 679 -34.54 17.08 -3.37
CA VAL A 679 -33.82 17.61 -2.21
C VAL A 679 -34.36 17.04 -0.90
N ASN A 680 -35.66 16.79 -0.77
CA ASN A 680 -36.21 16.19 0.44
C ASN A 680 -35.68 14.74 0.63
N GLU A 681 -35.66 13.94 -0.42
CA GLU A 681 -35.03 12.60 -0.42
C GLU A 681 -33.54 12.67 -0.01
N TRP A 682 -32.81 13.63 -0.57
CA TRP A 682 -31.42 13.85 -0.23
C TRP A 682 -31.22 14.24 1.26
N ILE A 683 -32.08 15.11 1.81
CA ILE A 683 -32.01 15.53 3.22
C ILE A 683 -32.31 14.35 4.14
N GLU A 684 -33.33 13.53 3.81
CA GLU A 684 -33.66 12.33 4.56
C GLU A 684 -32.49 11.34 4.59
N ASP A 685 -31.85 11.08 3.46
CA ASP A 685 -30.69 10.18 3.36
C ASP A 685 -29.49 10.69 4.17
N MET A 686 -29.29 12.01 4.23
CA MET A 686 -28.14 12.61 4.92
C MET A 686 -28.33 12.74 6.44
N GLY A 687 -29.60 12.77 6.93
CA GLY A 687 -29.93 12.88 8.36
C GLY A 687 -29.86 11.54 9.13
N TYR A 688 -29.75 10.40 8.44
CA TYR A 688 -29.69 9.07 9.06
C TYR A 688 -28.29 8.53 9.35
N ASP A 689 -27.25 9.31 9.08
CA ASP A 689 -25.87 8.85 9.23
C ASP A 689 -25.35 9.09 10.66
N ASP A 690 -25.82 8.26 11.61
CA ASP A 690 -25.31 8.15 12.98
C ASP A 690 -23.96 7.39 13.03
N SER A 691 -23.07 7.61 12.08
CA SER A 691 -21.71 7.10 12.20
C SER A 691 -20.95 7.93 13.25
N GLU A 692 -20.87 7.40 14.45
CA GLU A 692 -19.93 7.77 15.51
C GLU A 692 -18.48 7.59 15.01
N ASP A 693 -18.01 8.48 14.16
CA ASP A 693 -16.56 8.63 13.94
C ASP A 693 -15.97 9.41 15.13
N ASP A 694 -15.83 8.69 16.24
CA ASP A 694 -15.05 9.08 17.42
C ASP A 694 -13.54 9.05 17.11
N ASP A 695 -13.09 9.80 16.11
CA ASP A 695 -11.69 10.17 15.99
C ASP A 695 -11.47 11.54 16.64
N ASP A 696 -11.06 11.48 17.90
CA ASP A 696 -10.85 12.57 18.87
C ASP A 696 -9.76 13.60 18.45
N ASP A 697 -9.27 13.58 17.21
CA ASP A 697 -8.13 14.38 16.74
C ASP A 697 -8.41 15.28 15.53
N THR A 698 -9.59 15.22 14.92
CA THR A 698 -9.99 16.19 13.91
C THR A 698 -11.14 17.04 14.43
N ASP A 699 -10.90 18.35 14.52
CA ASP A 699 -11.91 19.38 14.69
C ASP A 699 -12.86 19.32 13.46
N SER A 700 -13.64 18.23 13.36
CA SER A 700 -14.48 17.90 12.22
C SER A 700 -15.49 18.99 11.98
N GLY A 701 -15.53 19.54 10.77
CA GLY A 701 -16.51 20.56 10.38
C GLY A 701 -17.96 20.06 10.34
N VAL A 702 -18.20 18.83 10.79
CA VAL A 702 -19.52 18.18 10.81
C VAL A 702 -20.34 18.57 12.04
N SER A 703 -19.72 19.03 13.12
CA SER A 703 -20.43 19.58 14.28
C SER A 703 -21.30 20.77 13.83
N GLY A 704 -22.59 20.58 13.82
CA GLY A 704 -23.58 21.59 13.38
C GLY A 704 -24.18 21.32 11.99
N PHE A 705 -23.85 20.24 11.33
CA PHE A 705 -24.40 19.87 10.02
C PHE A 705 -25.93 19.73 10.07
N ASP A 706 -26.47 19.05 11.08
CA ASP A 706 -27.92 18.88 11.27
C ASP A 706 -28.64 20.22 11.38
N THR A 707 -28.06 21.18 12.12
CA THR A 707 -28.62 22.53 12.20
C THR A 707 -28.69 23.23 10.82
N HIS A 708 -27.74 22.93 9.93
CA HIS A 708 -27.77 23.48 8.58
C HIS A 708 -28.78 22.75 7.69
N LEU A 709 -28.99 21.46 7.85
CA LEU A 709 -30.08 20.72 7.19
C LEU A 709 -31.45 21.21 7.68
N ASP A 710 -31.66 21.40 8.99
CA ASP A 710 -32.88 21.93 9.56
C ASP A 710 -33.18 23.33 9.00
N GLN A 711 -32.17 24.22 8.96
CA GLN A 711 -32.33 25.53 8.39
C GLN A 711 -32.57 25.49 6.88
N LEU A 712 -32.01 24.55 6.15
CA LEU A 712 -32.29 24.34 4.73
C LEU A 712 -33.76 23.93 4.55
N ASN A 713 -34.27 22.99 5.37
CA ASN A 713 -35.65 22.56 5.38
C ASN A 713 -36.61 23.74 5.67
N GLU A 714 -36.31 24.55 6.69
CA GLU A 714 -37.09 25.73 6.99
C GLU A 714 -37.18 26.72 5.80
N ILE A 715 -36.05 26.88 5.06
CA ILE A 715 -36.05 27.74 3.85
C ILE A 715 -36.90 27.10 2.76
N ILE A 716 -36.85 25.78 2.56
CA ILE A 716 -37.63 25.05 1.58
C ILE A 716 -39.14 25.14 1.89
N GLU A 717 -39.54 24.91 3.15
CA GLU A 717 -40.91 25.00 3.59
C GLU A 717 -41.48 26.45 3.45
N SER A 718 -40.61 27.43 3.64
CA SER A 718 -40.97 28.86 3.51
C SER A 718 -40.71 29.42 2.10
N ILE A 719 -40.42 28.61 1.08
CA ILE A 719 -40.00 29.06 -0.24
C ILE A 719 -41.04 29.88 -1.00
N ASP A 720 -42.35 29.77 -0.60
CA ASP A 720 -43.40 30.61 -1.12
C ASP A 720 -43.23 32.10 -0.73
N VAL A 721 -42.39 32.40 0.29
CA VAL A 721 -41.97 33.75 0.68
C VAL A 721 -40.89 34.30 -0.25
N LYS A 722 -40.77 33.88 -1.44
CA LYS A 722 -39.87 34.33 -2.52
C LYS A 722 -38.53 34.91 -2.05
N LEU A 723 -37.46 34.41 -2.67
CA LEU A 723 -36.09 34.90 -2.47
C LEU A 723 -35.92 36.35 -2.97
N GLY A 724 -34.95 37.07 -2.45
CA GLY A 724 -34.63 38.42 -2.88
C GLY A 724 -34.04 38.49 -4.30
N ARG A 725 -33.46 39.66 -4.63
CA ARG A 725 -32.84 39.86 -5.96
C ARG A 725 -31.71 38.89 -6.19
N ILE A 726 -31.59 38.39 -7.40
CA ILE A 726 -30.56 37.48 -7.86
C ILE A 726 -29.19 38.17 -7.84
N PRO A 727 -28.15 37.52 -7.32
CA PRO A 727 -26.77 38.00 -7.48
C PRO A 727 -26.36 38.11 -8.94
N THR A 728 -25.61 39.14 -9.28
CA THR A 728 -25.21 39.42 -10.66
C THR A 728 -24.28 38.34 -11.22
N ASP A 729 -23.54 37.63 -10.37
CA ASP A 729 -22.58 36.55 -10.68
C ASP A 729 -23.17 35.14 -10.49
N LEU A 730 -24.49 34.99 -10.29
CA LEU A 730 -25.09 33.67 -10.05
C LEU A 730 -24.80 32.67 -11.16
N LEU A 731 -24.89 33.08 -12.42
CA LEU A 731 -24.63 32.19 -13.56
C LEU A 731 -23.17 31.75 -13.62
N ASP A 732 -22.23 32.61 -13.23
CA ASP A 732 -20.81 32.27 -13.17
C ASP A 732 -20.56 31.20 -12.08
N VAL A 733 -21.15 31.40 -10.90
CA VAL A 733 -21.03 30.42 -9.79
C VAL A 733 -21.66 29.08 -10.13
N LEU A 734 -22.84 29.06 -10.74
CA LEU A 734 -23.50 27.81 -11.13
C LEU A 734 -22.74 27.07 -12.28
N ALA A 735 -22.14 27.82 -13.20
CA ALA A 735 -21.26 27.23 -14.22
C ALA A 735 -20.02 26.59 -13.56
N ASP A 736 -19.38 27.29 -12.62
CA ASP A 736 -18.25 26.75 -11.88
C ASP A 736 -18.65 25.55 -11.02
N MET A 737 -19.84 25.54 -10.41
CA MET A 737 -20.35 24.37 -9.69
C MET A 737 -20.55 23.17 -10.60
N SER A 738 -21.06 23.37 -11.83
CA SER A 738 -21.20 22.30 -12.82
C SER A 738 -19.83 21.69 -13.21
N ILE A 739 -18.76 22.50 -13.21
CA ILE A 739 -17.42 22.08 -13.60
C ILE A 739 -16.64 21.47 -12.43
N GLY A 740 -16.70 22.10 -11.24
CA GLY A 740 -15.74 21.84 -10.16
C GLY A 740 -16.32 21.60 -8.76
N SER A 741 -17.66 21.60 -8.53
CA SER A 741 -18.20 21.25 -7.23
C SER A 741 -17.92 19.81 -6.87
N PHE A 742 -17.51 19.55 -5.63
CA PHE A 742 -17.19 18.19 -5.15
C PHE A 742 -18.33 17.21 -5.39
N ALA A 743 -19.53 17.57 -4.96
CA ALA A 743 -20.68 16.69 -5.04
C ALA A 743 -21.17 16.52 -6.49
N VAL A 744 -21.15 17.56 -7.30
CA VAL A 744 -21.58 17.50 -8.71
C VAL A 744 -20.62 16.64 -9.54
N CYS A 745 -19.30 16.80 -9.34
CA CYS A 745 -18.30 15.95 -9.98
C CYS A 745 -18.40 14.50 -9.49
N ALA A 746 -18.57 14.29 -8.19
CA ALA A 746 -18.74 12.95 -7.62
C ALA A 746 -20.02 12.26 -8.10
N TYR A 747 -21.10 12.99 -8.31
CA TYR A 747 -22.35 12.47 -8.88
C TYR A 747 -22.13 11.91 -10.28
N ARG A 748 -21.46 12.66 -11.15
CA ARG A 748 -21.09 12.19 -12.50
C ARG A 748 -20.19 10.96 -12.45
N SER A 749 -19.15 11.00 -11.63
CA SER A 749 -18.14 9.93 -11.57
C SER A 749 -18.66 8.62 -10.98
N ASN A 750 -19.68 8.70 -10.09
CA ASN A 750 -20.29 7.52 -9.43
C ASN A 750 -21.60 7.04 -10.10
N GLY A 751 -21.84 7.42 -11.37
CA GLY A 751 -22.99 6.94 -12.13
C GLY A 751 -24.33 7.45 -11.63
N GLY A 752 -24.39 8.65 -11.05
CA GLY A 752 -25.62 9.30 -10.60
C GLY A 752 -26.11 8.88 -9.20
N ASP A 753 -25.25 8.28 -8.38
CA ASP A 753 -25.62 7.90 -7.01
C ASP A 753 -25.47 9.10 -6.06
N VAL A 754 -26.60 9.56 -5.55
CA VAL A 754 -26.72 10.75 -4.71
C VAL A 754 -25.98 10.60 -3.38
N ARG A 755 -26.18 9.45 -2.71
CA ARG A 755 -25.59 9.17 -1.40
C ARG A 755 -24.07 9.09 -1.49
N ARG A 756 -23.53 8.28 -2.41
CA ARG A 756 -22.08 8.15 -2.61
C ARG A 756 -21.44 9.49 -3.00
N ALA A 757 -22.11 10.27 -3.83
CA ALA A 757 -21.62 11.60 -4.20
C ALA A 757 -21.49 12.54 -2.99
N SER A 758 -22.46 12.52 -2.10
CA SER A 758 -22.47 13.35 -0.88
C SER A 758 -21.42 12.89 0.13
N GLU A 759 -21.28 11.58 0.35
CA GLU A 759 -20.25 11.00 1.20
C GLU A 759 -18.85 11.39 0.72
N LEU A 760 -18.58 11.26 -0.59
CA LEU A 760 -17.31 11.64 -1.16
C LEU A 760 -17.05 13.16 -1.07
N ALA A 761 -18.07 13.97 -1.27
CA ALA A 761 -17.96 15.42 -1.10
C ALA A 761 -17.64 15.82 0.35
N LYS A 762 -18.19 15.13 1.37
CA LYS A 762 -17.80 15.31 2.78
C LYS A 762 -16.31 15.02 2.98
N VAL A 763 -15.79 13.93 2.39
CA VAL A 763 -14.37 13.60 2.47
C VAL A 763 -13.49 14.71 1.87
N PHE A 764 -13.89 15.27 0.72
CA PHE A 764 -13.13 16.40 0.11
C PHE A 764 -13.23 17.67 0.95
N ILE A 765 -14.38 18.00 1.51
CA ILE A 765 -14.53 19.15 2.44
C ILE A 765 -13.56 19.00 3.62
N ASN A 766 -13.50 17.83 4.24
CA ASN A 766 -12.58 17.56 5.34
C ASN A 766 -11.12 17.70 4.90
N ARG A 767 -10.80 17.22 3.72
CA ARG A 767 -9.45 17.32 3.16
C ARG A 767 -9.01 18.74 2.88
N PHE A 768 -9.92 19.60 2.38
CA PHE A 768 -9.67 21.02 2.15
C PHE A 768 -9.71 21.87 3.44
N ASN A 769 -10.14 21.30 4.55
CA ASN A 769 -10.07 21.90 5.88
C ASN A 769 -8.73 21.72 6.58
N SER A 770 -7.80 20.92 6.04
CA SER A 770 -6.45 20.85 6.60
C SER A 770 -5.74 22.20 6.51
N THR A 771 -4.85 22.50 7.44
CA THR A 771 -4.10 23.76 7.46
C THR A 771 -3.32 23.97 6.18
N GLU A 772 -2.70 22.91 5.67
CA GLU A 772 -1.90 22.91 4.44
C GLU A 772 -2.76 23.18 3.20
N ALA A 773 -3.93 22.56 3.10
CA ALA A 773 -4.85 22.78 1.99
C ALA A 773 -5.44 24.18 2.01
N THR A 774 -5.86 24.66 3.20
CA THR A 774 -6.36 26.02 3.38
C THR A 774 -5.29 27.03 2.99
N ALA A 775 -4.03 26.82 3.40
CA ALA A 775 -2.90 27.67 3.03
C ALA A 775 -2.65 27.65 1.51
N ALA A 776 -2.68 26.48 0.88
CA ALA A 776 -2.48 26.34 -0.56
C ALA A 776 -3.53 27.11 -1.36
N VAL A 777 -4.83 26.99 -1.01
CA VAL A 777 -5.91 27.75 -1.66
C VAL A 777 -5.75 29.25 -1.44
N MET A 778 -5.46 29.70 -0.22
CA MET A 778 -5.27 31.12 0.10
C MET A 778 -4.10 31.72 -0.73
N LEU A 779 -2.96 31.03 -0.80
CA LEU A 779 -1.80 31.49 -1.55
C LEU A 779 -2.00 31.41 -3.07
N SER A 780 -2.90 30.58 -3.55
CA SER A 780 -3.25 30.52 -4.98
C SER A 780 -3.97 31.79 -5.44
N TYR A 781 -4.73 32.43 -4.57
CA TYR A 781 -5.56 33.61 -4.88
C TYR A 781 -5.26 34.80 -3.95
N SER A 782 -4.04 34.93 -3.45
CA SER A 782 -3.61 35.99 -2.51
C SER A 782 -3.73 37.43 -3.06
N ASN A 783 -3.82 37.56 -4.36
CA ASN A 783 -3.96 38.87 -5.03
C ASN A 783 -5.42 39.25 -5.33
N ASP A 784 -6.38 38.43 -4.91
CA ASP A 784 -7.80 38.64 -5.20
C ASP A 784 -8.57 38.93 -3.89
N ASP A 785 -8.62 40.20 -3.49
CA ASP A 785 -9.31 40.65 -2.24
C ASP A 785 -10.83 40.42 -2.28
N SER A 786 -11.38 39.96 -3.41
CA SER A 786 -12.84 39.86 -3.62
C SER A 786 -13.52 38.78 -2.78
N PHE A 787 -12.76 37.86 -2.18
CA PHE A 787 -13.29 36.69 -1.47
C PHE A 787 -12.71 36.48 -0.06
N GLU A 788 -12.35 37.54 0.66
CA GLU A 788 -11.97 37.44 2.06
C GLU A 788 -13.15 36.99 2.95
N GLY A 789 -12.86 36.28 4.04
CA GLY A 789 -13.86 35.85 5.02
C GLY A 789 -14.71 34.68 4.54
N ASP A 790 -16.04 34.90 4.47
CA ASP A 790 -17.02 33.85 4.08
C ASP A 790 -16.94 33.40 2.62
N GLY A 791 -16.07 34.01 1.82
CA GLY A 791 -15.88 33.70 0.40
C GLY A 791 -14.93 32.56 0.11
N HIS A 792 -14.28 31.95 1.10
CA HIS A 792 -13.25 30.91 0.89
C HIS A 792 -13.75 29.70 0.07
N TRP A 793 -15.01 29.31 0.22
CA TRP A 793 -15.62 28.23 -0.59
C TRP A 793 -15.57 28.53 -2.10
N ARG A 794 -15.66 29.80 -2.51
CA ARG A 794 -15.52 30.20 -3.92
C ARG A 794 -14.09 30.03 -4.42
N ASN A 795 -13.11 30.35 -3.59
CA ASN A 795 -11.71 30.12 -3.93
C ASN A 795 -11.44 28.61 -4.07
N VAL A 796 -12.05 27.77 -3.23
CA VAL A 796 -11.99 26.31 -3.36
C VAL A 796 -12.64 25.85 -4.66
N LEU A 797 -13.83 26.34 -4.98
CA LEU A 797 -14.54 26.01 -6.22
C LEU A 797 -13.71 26.41 -7.45
N ARG A 798 -13.18 27.63 -7.46
CA ARG A 798 -12.28 28.10 -8.53
C ARG A 798 -11.03 27.25 -8.63
N TYR A 799 -10.44 26.89 -7.50
CA TYR A 799 -9.26 26.01 -7.47
C TYR A 799 -9.57 24.64 -8.08
N CYS A 800 -10.76 24.10 -7.87
CA CYS A 800 -11.22 22.87 -8.48
C CYS A 800 -11.41 23.00 -10.00
N CYS A 801 -11.99 24.10 -10.46
CA CYS A 801 -12.11 24.39 -11.89
C CYS A 801 -10.73 24.56 -12.53
N ASP A 802 -9.86 25.40 -11.98
CA ASP A 802 -8.52 25.68 -12.50
C ASP A 802 -7.64 24.42 -12.57
N GLY A 803 -7.80 23.50 -11.62
CA GLY A 803 -7.03 22.26 -11.51
C GLY A 803 -7.65 21.04 -12.19
N GLY A 804 -8.80 21.17 -12.87
CA GLY A 804 -9.45 20.08 -13.58
C GLY A 804 -9.94 18.97 -12.65
N PHE A 805 -10.57 19.33 -11.50
CA PHE A 805 -11.01 18.40 -10.47
C PHE A 805 -11.90 17.27 -11.01
N GLY A 806 -12.86 17.56 -11.91
CA GLY A 806 -13.73 16.55 -12.51
C GLY A 806 -12.92 15.52 -13.31
N ALA A 807 -11.99 15.96 -14.13
CA ALA A 807 -11.13 15.07 -14.93
C ALA A 807 -10.23 14.19 -14.03
N MET A 808 -9.70 14.78 -12.96
CA MET A 808 -8.90 14.03 -11.97
C MET A 808 -9.73 12.94 -11.29
N LEU A 809 -10.97 13.25 -10.93
CA LEU A 809 -11.85 12.30 -10.25
C LEU A 809 -12.28 11.15 -11.17
N ASP A 810 -12.67 11.45 -12.41
CA ASP A 810 -13.05 10.46 -13.41
C ASP A 810 -11.87 9.53 -13.75
N GLU A 811 -10.66 10.09 -13.90
CA GLU A 811 -9.43 9.31 -14.09
C GLU A 811 -9.19 8.37 -12.90
N TYR A 812 -9.41 8.86 -11.68
CA TYR A 812 -9.20 8.04 -10.47
C TYR A 812 -10.20 6.89 -10.35
N VAL A 813 -11.47 7.13 -10.62
CA VAL A 813 -12.51 6.08 -10.67
C VAL A 813 -12.15 5.03 -11.71
N HIS A 814 -11.71 5.45 -12.90
CA HIS A 814 -11.25 4.54 -13.95
C HIS A 814 -10.06 3.69 -13.49
N MET A 815 -9.04 4.31 -12.91
CA MET A 815 -7.82 3.65 -12.43
C MET A 815 -8.13 2.59 -11.36
N ILE A 816 -9.02 2.90 -10.40
CA ILE A 816 -9.43 1.92 -9.38
C ILE A 816 -10.21 0.78 -10.04
N SER A 817 -11.16 1.10 -10.90
CA SER A 817 -12.01 0.10 -11.57
C SER A 817 -11.21 -0.90 -12.40
N GLU A 818 -10.19 -0.44 -13.12
CA GLU A 818 -9.31 -1.29 -13.94
C GLU A 818 -8.27 -2.01 -13.09
N GLY A 819 -7.64 -1.29 -12.14
CA GLY A 819 -6.54 -1.81 -11.32
C GLY A 819 -6.95 -2.87 -10.30
N ALA A 820 -8.17 -2.80 -9.80
CA ALA A 820 -8.68 -3.71 -8.78
C ALA A 820 -9.39 -4.95 -9.34
N GLY A 821 -9.57 -5.04 -10.67
CA GLY A 821 -10.21 -6.19 -11.29
C GLY A 821 -11.71 -6.34 -11.01
N PHE A 822 -12.38 -5.29 -10.57
CA PHE A 822 -13.82 -5.29 -10.25
C PHE A 822 -14.75 -5.50 -11.46
N GLY A 823 -14.25 -5.92 -12.61
CA GLY A 823 -15.00 -6.00 -13.85
C GLY A 823 -16.26 -6.89 -13.84
N LEU A 824 -16.39 -7.81 -12.89
CA LEU A 824 -17.46 -8.80 -12.83
C LEU A 824 -18.30 -8.73 -11.54
N SER A 825 -18.01 -7.82 -10.60
CA SER A 825 -18.78 -7.68 -9.36
C SER A 825 -20.10 -6.97 -9.59
N GLU A 826 -21.21 -7.54 -9.10
CA GLU A 826 -22.53 -6.87 -9.08
C GLU A 826 -22.50 -5.59 -8.23
N ASN A 827 -21.56 -5.49 -7.26
CA ASN A 827 -21.37 -4.37 -6.35
C ASN A 827 -20.18 -3.48 -6.72
N LYS A 828 -19.71 -3.53 -7.97
CA LYS A 828 -18.53 -2.79 -8.44
C LYS A 828 -18.49 -1.34 -7.99
N ASN A 829 -19.59 -0.61 -8.15
CA ASN A 829 -19.64 0.81 -7.82
C ASN A 829 -19.49 1.07 -6.33
N GLN A 830 -20.00 0.18 -5.48
CA GLN A 830 -19.83 0.28 -4.03
C GLN A 830 -18.38 0.01 -3.62
N GLU A 831 -17.76 -1.02 -4.17
CA GLU A 831 -16.37 -1.38 -3.88
C GLU A 831 -15.39 -0.28 -4.32
N VAL A 832 -15.64 0.32 -5.50
CA VAL A 832 -14.87 1.49 -5.98
C VAL A 832 -15.03 2.67 -5.04
N HIS A 833 -16.26 2.97 -4.61
CA HIS A 833 -16.55 4.07 -3.70
C HIS A 833 -15.84 3.88 -2.34
N GLU A 834 -15.94 2.70 -1.75
CA GLU A 834 -15.29 2.38 -0.47
C GLU A 834 -13.75 2.49 -0.57
N ALA A 835 -13.17 1.99 -1.67
CA ALA A 835 -11.74 2.12 -1.93
C ALA A 835 -11.30 3.59 -2.08
N MET A 836 -12.13 4.42 -2.73
CA MET A 836 -11.86 5.86 -2.86
C MET A 836 -11.93 6.57 -1.52
N VAL A 837 -12.98 6.33 -0.73
CA VAL A 837 -13.16 6.94 0.59
C VAL A 837 -11.98 6.59 1.49
N ASP A 838 -11.57 5.32 1.53
CA ASP A 838 -10.44 4.88 2.35
C ASP A 838 -9.12 5.55 1.90
N ALA A 839 -8.84 5.59 0.61
CA ALA A 839 -7.63 6.20 0.08
C ALA A 839 -7.58 7.73 0.26
N LEU A 840 -8.74 8.38 0.29
CA LEU A 840 -8.86 9.83 0.44
C LEU A 840 -8.92 10.29 1.90
N LYS A 841 -9.02 9.41 2.90
CA LYS A 841 -8.89 9.77 4.31
C LYS A 841 -7.53 10.42 4.56
N ILE A 842 -7.51 11.38 5.49
CA ILE A 842 -6.26 12.11 5.81
C ILE A 842 -5.35 11.21 6.64
N HIS A 843 -4.21 10.83 6.08
CA HIS A 843 -3.18 10.07 6.77
C HIS A 843 -1.95 10.95 7.01
N SER A 844 -1.86 11.55 8.19
CA SER A 844 -0.67 12.24 8.63
C SER A 844 0.18 11.32 9.51
N ALA A 845 1.49 11.34 9.31
CA ALA A 845 2.45 10.69 10.19
C ALA A 845 3.26 11.75 10.93
N SER A 846 3.72 11.42 12.13
CA SER A 846 4.67 12.24 12.88
C SER A 846 5.89 11.42 13.20
N TYR A 847 7.08 11.95 12.89
CA TYR A 847 8.33 11.29 13.20
C TYR A 847 9.03 11.99 14.36
N SER A 848 9.42 11.19 15.37
CA SER A 848 10.24 11.67 16.45
C SER A 848 11.66 11.90 15.96
N ILE A 849 12.16 13.12 16.13
CA ILE A 849 13.54 13.50 15.85
C ILE A 849 14.25 13.86 17.14
N ASP A 850 15.55 13.66 17.15
CA ASP A 850 16.39 14.03 18.26
C ASP A 850 17.02 15.42 18.03
N THR A 851 17.23 16.15 19.10
CA THR A 851 17.90 17.46 19.09
C THR A 851 19.08 17.45 20.05
N TYR A 852 20.09 18.30 19.82
CA TYR A 852 21.24 18.36 20.68
C TYR A 852 20.90 18.66 22.17
N PRO A 853 19.98 19.60 22.51
CA PRO A 853 19.54 19.75 23.89
C PRO A 853 18.87 18.50 24.46
N ALA A 854 17.99 17.83 23.70
CA ALA A 854 17.34 16.62 24.17
C ALA A 854 18.34 15.48 24.40
N PHE A 855 19.32 15.34 23.53
CA PHE A 855 20.43 14.42 23.70
C PHE A 855 21.23 14.72 25.00
N CYS A 856 21.63 15.98 25.25
CA CYS A 856 22.35 16.35 26.46
C CYS A 856 21.56 16.06 27.74
N HIS A 857 20.26 16.35 27.77
CA HIS A 857 19.39 16.03 28.91
C HIS A 857 19.33 14.52 29.18
N ARG A 858 19.20 13.70 28.13
CA ARG A 858 19.22 12.22 28.29
C ARG A 858 20.56 11.71 28.84
N MET A 859 21.68 12.26 28.35
CA MET A 859 23.01 11.87 28.87
C MET A 859 23.16 12.21 30.35
N LYS A 860 22.62 13.35 30.79
CA LYS A 860 22.56 13.77 32.18
C LYS A 860 21.47 13.08 33.02
N LYS A 861 20.69 12.16 32.42
CA LYS A 861 19.52 11.51 33.04
C LYS A 861 18.42 12.50 33.47
N GLU A 862 18.33 13.62 32.78
CA GLU A 862 17.29 14.61 32.95
C GLU A 862 16.12 14.35 32.00
N LYS A 863 14.94 14.93 32.29
CA LYS A 863 13.78 14.81 31.43
C LYS A 863 14.01 15.54 30.11
N ALA A 864 14.05 14.82 29.01
CA ALA A 864 14.24 15.37 27.68
C ALA A 864 12.89 15.65 26.98
N GLN A 865 12.77 16.79 26.32
CA GLN A 865 11.61 17.10 25.49
C GLN A 865 11.73 16.37 24.15
N ARG A 866 10.72 15.58 23.79
CA ARG A 866 10.62 14.97 22.47
C ARG A 866 10.22 16.02 21.43
N THR A 867 10.80 15.94 20.25
CA THR A 867 10.46 16.81 19.12
C THR A 867 9.90 15.94 18.00
N PHE A 868 8.75 16.33 17.47
CA PHE A 868 8.11 15.59 16.39
C PHE A 868 8.01 16.48 15.15
N MET A 869 8.26 15.91 13.99
CA MET A 869 8.02 16.54 12.69
C MET A 869 6.88 15.84 11.97
N ARG A 870 5.99 16.63 11.38
CA ARG A 870 4.85 16.11 10.61
C ARG A 870 5.29 15.62 9.23
N SER A 871 4.50 14.72 8.69
CA SER A 871 4.70 14.08 7.40
C SER A 871 3.35 13.90 6.72
N HIS A 872 3.11 14.65 5.64
CA HIS A 872 1.85 14.67 4.90
C HIS A 872 2.05 14.88 3.39
N TYR A 873 3.04 15.67 2.98
CA TYR A 873 3.42 15.87 1.58
C TYR A 873 4.34 14.75 1.07
N ALA A 874 5.22 14.29 1.95
CA ALA A 874 6.04 13.13 1.77
C ALA A 874 5.88 12.19 2.96
N VAL A 875 5.88 10.87 2.75
CA VAL A 875 5.69 9.87 3.80
C VAL A 875 6.75 8.78 3.70
N GLY A 876 7.23 8.31 4.84
CA GLY A 876 8.10 7.15 4.94
C GLY A 876 7.32 5.86 5.15
N PHE A 877 7.66 4.84 4.38
CA PHE A 877 7.11 3.49 4.47
C PHE A 877 8.18 2.57 5.08
N THR A 878 8.13 2.39 6.41
CA THR A 878 9.15 1.66 7.16
C THR A 878 8.56 0.51 7.99
N LYS A 879 9.40 -0.41 8.45
CA LYS A 879 9.02 -1.37 9.49
C LYS A 879 8.75 -0.59 10.78
N SER A 880 7.51 -0.59 11.25
CA SER A 880 7.18 0.00 12.54
C SER A 880 7.31 -1.06 13.64
N GLU A 881 7.95 -0.69 14.75
CA GLU A 881 7.96 -1.50 15.97
C GLU A 881 6.61 -1.35 16.67
N GLY A 882 5.79 -2.41 16.72
CA GLY A 882 4.51 -2.44 17.42
C GLY A 882 3.57 -3.55 16.94
N ALA A 883 2.45 -3.78 17.61
CA ALA A 883 1.53 -4.89 17.35
C ALA A 883 1.20 -5.09 15.86
N GLU A 884 1.40 -6.30 15.37
CA GLU A 884 1.42 -6.65 13.94
C GLU A 884 0.17 -6.22 13.14
N SER A 885 -1.03 -6.29 13.72
CA SER A 885 -2.28 -5.95 13.03
C SER A 885 -2.43 -4.45 12.73
N LYS A 886 -2.22 -3.56 13.71
CA LYS A 886 -2.30 -2.11 13.51
C LYS A 886 -1.25 -1.58 12.53
N ASN A 887 -0.12 -2.28 12.38
CA ASN A 887 0.93 -1.91 11.43
C ASN A 887 0.60 -2.28 10.00
N VAL A 888 -0.14 -3.37 9.77
CA VAL A 888 -0.59 -3.79 8.44
C VAL A 888 -1.65 -2.80 7.92
N GLU A 889 -2.67 -2.49 8.72
CA GLU A 889 -3.71 -1.51 8.38
C GLU A 889 -3.12 -0.14 8.02
N ARG A 890 -2.16 0.35 8.81
CA ARG A 890 -1.50 1.62 8.52
C ARG A 890 -0.68 1.61 7.23
N LYS A 891 -0.06 0.48 6.89
CA LYS A 891 0.70 0.35 5.63
C LYS A 891 -0.21 0.34 4.41
N ASP A 892 -1.33 -0.37 4.49
CA ASP A 892 -2.32 -0.39 3.42
C ASP A 892 -2.90 1.00 3.20
N SER A 893 -3.23 1.74 4.25
CA SER A 893 -3.70 3.12 4.16
C SER A 893 -2.68 4.06 3.50
N ILE A 894 -1.39 3.95 3.83
CA ILE A 894 -0.32 4.74 3.18
C ILE A 894 -0.20 4.38 1.69
N ARG A 895 -0.26 3.09 1.35
CA ARG A 895 -0.22 2.63 -0.04
C ARG A 895 -1.42 3.18 -0.82
N ASN A 896 -2.62 3.03 -0.29
CA ASN A 896 -3.86 3.50 -0.93
C ASN A 896 -3.82 5.02 -1.13
N ALA A 897 -3.36 5.78 -0.13
CA ALA A 897 -3.19 7.23 -0.25
C ALA A 897 -2.13 7.60 -1.30
N PHE A 898 -1.02 6.86 -1.41
CA PHE A 898 -0.02 7.12 -2.45
C PHE A 898 -0.51 6.74 -3.85
N ASN A 899 -1.35 5.73 -3.98
CA ASN A 899 -2.00 5.34 -5.23
C ASN A 899 -3.24 6.19 -5.58
N SER A 900 -3.63 7.15 -4.73
CA SER A 900 -4.63 8.15 -5.05
C SER A 900 -4.00 9.35 -5.77
N PRO A 901 -4.75 10.20 -6.47
CA PRO A 901 -4.20 11.42 -7.06
C PRO A 901 -3.76 12.44 -6.02
N MET A 902 -4.28 12.36 -4.78
CA MET A 902 -4.03 13.32 -3.70
C MET A 902 -2.67 13.13 -3.03
N ARG A 903 -2.26 14.08 -2.17
CA ARG A 903 -1.08 13.93 -1.29
C ARG A 903 -1.15 12.63 -0.48
N PRO A 904 -0.03 11.95 -0.20
CA PRO A 904 1.37 12.39 -0.37
C PRO A 904 1.88 12.28 -1.81
N PHE A 905 2.82 13.13 -2.19
CA PHE A 905 3.45 13.11 -3.52
C PHE A 905 4.80 12.40 -3.53
N ILE A 906 5.40 12.14 -2.38
CA ILE A 906 6.61 11.35 -2.25
C ILE A 906 6.36 10.21 -1.27
N LEU A 907 6.73 9.01 -1.69
CA LEU A 907 6.83 7.85 -0.82
C LEU A 907 8.29 7.42 -0.75
N ALA A 908 8.86 7.42 0.44
CA ALA A 908 10.19 6.90 0.65
C ALA A 908 10.12 5.56 1.39
N THR A 909 10.80 4.54 0.90
CA THR A 909 10.72 3.18 1.43
C THR A 909 12.06 2.50 1.49
N THR A 910 12.17 1.49 2.35
CA THR A 910 13.27 0.53 2.38
C THR A 910 12.96 -0.66 1.47
N SER A 911 13.78 -1.69 1.51
CA SER A 911 13.64 -2.92 0.70
C SER A 911 12.25 -3.59 0.73
N ILE A 912 11.41 -3.30 1.74
CA ILE A 912 10.05 -3.83 1.83
C ILE A 912 9.12 -3.28 0.74
N GLY A 913 9.37 -2.03 0.30
CA GLY A 913 8.59 -1.41 -0.77
C GLY A 913 9.14 -1.69 -2.18
N GLN A 914 10.23 -2.45 -2.29
CA GLN A 914 10.90 -2.69 -3.58
C GLN A 914 10.20 -3.73 -4.45
N GLU A 915 9.39 -4.60 -3.88
CA GLU A 915 8.86 -5.75 -4.62
C GLU A 915 7.40 -6.04 -4.26
N GLY A 916 6.59 -6.28 -5.29
CA GLY A 916 5.24 -6.81 -5.19
C GLY A 916 4.17 -5.84 -4.70
N LEU A 917 4.49 -4.58 -4.35
CA LEU A 917 3.51 -3.57 -4.01
C LEU A 917 3.30 -2.63 -5.20
N ASP A 918 2.04 -2.43 -5.56
CA ASP A 918 1.69 -1.49 -6.62
C ASP A 918 1.77 -0.06 -6.09
N PHE A 919 2.69 0.73 -6.64
CA PHE A 919 2.87 2.16 -6.38
C PHE A 919 2.84 3.00 -7.65
N HIS A 920 2.34 2.46 -8.75
CA HIS A 920 2.56 3.01 -10.08
C HIS A 920 1.42 3.89 -10.60
N TYR A 921 0.26 3.95 -9.97
CA TYR A 921 -0.92 4.63 -10.52
C TYR A 921 -0.65 6.10 -10.88
N TYR A 922 -0.01 6.84 -9.99
CA TYR A 922 0.34 8.24 -10.20
C TYR A 922 1.85 8.52 -10.10
N CYS A 923 2.66 7.46 -10.00
CA CYS A 923 4.10 7.55 -9.83
C CYS A 923 4.81 7.25 -11.15
N ARG A 924 5.47 8.27 -11.73
CA ARG A 924 6.27 8.15 -12.94
C ARG A 924 7.77 8.33 -12.70
N LYS A 925 8.17 8.70 -11.47
CA LYS A 925 9.56 8.97 -11.11
C LYS A 925 10.01 8.05 -10.01
N ILE A 926 11.13 7.38 -10.22
CA ILE A 926 11.77 6.50 -9.24
C ILE A 926 13.16 7.07 -8.95
N MET A 927 13.50 7.20 -7.67
CA MET A 927 14.80 7.64 -7.22
C MET A 927 15.44 6.58 -6.32
N HIS A 928 16.59 6.08 -6.72
CA HIS A 928 17.43 5.23 -5.86
C HIS A 928 18.34 6.11 -5.02
N TRP A 929 18.10 6.12 -3.71
CA TRP A 929 18.83 6.99 -2.79
C TRP A 929 20.25 6.50 -2.52
N ASN A 930 20.40 5.19 -2.38
CA ASN A 930 21.67 4.53 -2.09
C ASN A 930 21.81 3.33 -3.04
N LEU A 931 22.15 3.55 -4.30
CA LEU A 931 22.70 2.48 -5.11
C LEU A 931 24.13 2.20 -4.61
N LEU A 932 24.39 0.97 -4.23
CA LEU A 932 25.74 0.43 -4.12
C LEU A 932 26.27 0.34 -5.56
N LEU A 933 27.23 1.18 -5.88
CA LEU A 933 27.99 1.08 -7.13
C LEU A 933 29.13 0.13 -6.91
#